data_899c0880baccd53ed3f512a3988e9577
#
_entry.id   899c0880baccd53ed3f512a3988e9577
#
_cell.length_a   1.000
_cell.length_b   1.000
_cell.length_c   1.000
_cell.angle_alpha   90.00
_cell.angle_beta   90.00
_cell.angle_gamma   90.00
#
_symmetry.space_group_name_H-M   'P 1'
#
loop_
_entity.id
_entity.type
_entity.pdbx_description
1 polymer ?
#
loop_
_entity_poly.entity_id
_entity_poly.type
_entity_poly.pdbx_seq_one_letter_code
_entity_poly.pdbx_strand_id
1 'polypeptide(L)'
;MMVSSAVENTERSFRIKNSIFPKHPKKLLYKLHGDAVHEAIYASSPDDANENIIFSNSQYWNSIIGSKNRYILNYLKSDFCSRIVLFIGCSLKDEIDIKQVVDQCTGKYLPDSMRIIVRNEKPSLLEEMQLSSYGISHVLLVNSYEAFYVDLVKKYKELQASVATSLYSYYNPATVEYSDKAISLSLLSHGNIFDLTSNTFKRGGLHVLRDAVQEVLSNLDEYTCVIVKGRRFSGKTSLLCDITRKVPQRDCFYFPSNLLPDEDLIVKLFNETRNGLFLFDSNTLSPDVYGYILGNEPLLLHHNHRIVMCVNSSDNYTQTKIKTCIVELNSVFHRDELLQNRTKADTLGISKRKPSNTNDDYLYLLSDNHLVDLSFLDIDVSQLDFWGYMQLILLSALDKVYFSDAAVLGITNLHIGNFMNVCGPLVEYLPCTPDEATKHSGKKLVHNSKLALINALSRCDDQKIVECIIYIVRNCRSYYSHRRFYIEIILFDTLNQLFAPKPKKQQLVSRIYEELSVELNSDLHYWLQRSKCLYRYETSREKLTEAYSYAKKVYDDGWEAIHYKSALTVSLICCALAEKDRGLEKDQKYQDAVHYASEAIFSDYYQINKKFLSNDLSIARSQNSLKRIQDACRHVLRCHSGNAALESAAQELLQYLTLLTSSNLIS
;
A
#
# COMPACT_ATOMS: atom_id res chain seq x y z
N MET A 1 -31.10 29.00 -11.38
CA MET A 1 -31.95 29.86 -10.53
C MET A 1 -32.92 29.09 -9.65
N MET A 2 -33.83 28.25 -10.20
CA MET A 2 -34.84 27.52 -9.38
C MET A 2 -34.21 26.63 -8.28
N VAL A 3 -33.13 25.90 -8.57
CA VAL A 3 -32.48 25.04 -7.59
C VAL A 3 -31.80 25.86 -6.47
N SER A 4 -31.21 27.00 -6.82
CA SER A 4 -30.58 27.89 -5.86
C SER A 4 -31.57 28.44 -4.85
N SER A 5 -32.74 28.98 -5.33
CA SER A 5 -33.77 29.50 -4.43
C SER A 5 -34.41 28.43 -3.56
N ALA A 6 -34.60 27.22 -4.10
CA ALA A 6 -35.12 26.08 -3.31
C ALA A 6 -34.14 25.62 -2.23
N VAL A 7 -32.84 25.72 -2.48
CA VAL A 7 -31.79 25.40 -1.51
C VAL A 7 -31.69 26.48 -0.44
N GLU A 8 -31.77 27.75 -0.80
CA GLU A 8 -31.71 28.88 0.13
C GLU A 8 -32.87 28.89 1.13
N ASN A 9 -34.09 28.54 0.65
CA ASN A 9 -35.28 28.47 1.50
C ASN A 9 -35.28 27.31 2.51
N THR A 10 -34.29 26.46 2.52
CA THR A 10 -34.23 25.26 3.39
C THR A 10 -33.09 25.28 4.41
N GLU A 11 -32.57 26.46 4.76
CA GLU A 11 -31.40 26.64 5.68
C GLU A 11 -30.17 25.86 5.27
N ARG A 12 -29.99 25.60 3.99
CA ARG A 12 -28.83 24.85 3.46
C ARG A 12 -27.70 25.79 3.16
N SER A 13 -26.52 25.39 3.55
CA SER A 13 -25.31 26.09 3.14
C SER A 13 -24.90 25.69 1.72
N PHE A 14 -24.35 26.61 0.98
CA PHE A 14 -23.85 26.37 -0.37
C PHE A 14 -22.43 26.92 -0.51
N ARG A 15 -21.70 26.33 -1.44
CA ARG A 15 -20.38 26.79 -1.82
C ARG A 15 -20.44 27.40 -3.23
N ILE A 16 -19.98 28.63 -3.33
CA ILE A 16 -19.83 29.33 -4.58
C ILE A 16 -18.36 29.28 -4.97
N LYS A 17 -18.07 29.14 -6.26
CA LYS A 17 -16.70 29.21 -6.77
C LYS A 17 -16.11 30.56 -6.31
N ASN A 18 -14.87 30.53 -5.79
CA ASN A 18 -14.16 31.69 -5.24
C ASN A 18 -14.74 32.35 -3.95
N SER A 19 -15.70 31.72 -3.28
CA SER A 19 -16.25 32.23 -2.02
C SER A 19 -15.63 31.56 -0.79
N ILE A 20 -15.71 32.26 0.36
CA ILE A 20 -15.36 31.68 1.65
C ILE A 20 -16.46 30.71 2.06
N PHE A 21 -16.07 29.51 2.47
CA PHE A 21 -17.05 28.50 2.90
C PHE A 21 -17.65 28.83 4.25
N PRO A 22 -18.95 28.61 4.45
CA PRO A 22 -19.56 28.66 5.78
C PRO A 22 -18.88 27.65 6.72
N LYS A 23 -18.77 28.01 7.99
CA LYS A 23 -18.06 27.18 8.99
C LYS A 23 -18.66 25.80 9.18
N HIS A 24 -19.97 25.63 8.98
CA HIS A 24 -20.70 24.37 9.23
C HIS A 24 -21.78 24.10 8.17
N PRO A 25 -21.41 23.73 6.94
CA PRO A 25 -22.41 23.48 5.91
C PRO A 25 -23.12 22.14 6.14
N LYS A 26 -24.43 22.14 6.38
CA LYS A 26 -25.27 20.94 6.48
C LYS A 26 -25.38 20.19 5.15
N LYS A 27 -25.46 20.93 4.04
CA LYS A 27 -25.44 20.43 2.67
C LYS A 27 -24.61 21.36 1.80
N LEU A 28 -23.94 20.82 0.79
CA LEU A 28 -23.06 21.59 -0.08
C LEU A 28 -23.68 21.74 -1.45
N LEU A 29 -23.71 22.97 -1.96
CA LEU A 29 -24.01 23.30 -3.34
C LEU A 29 -22.76 23.90 -3.99
N TYR A 30 -22.21 23.23 -4.98
CA TYR A 30 -21.09 23.73 -5.78
C TYR A 30 -21.63 24.45 -7.01
N LYS A 31 -21.43 25.77 -7.08
CA LYS A 31 -21.78 26.57 -8.28
C LYS A 31 -20.50 26.73 -9.11
N LEU A 32 -20.23 25.78 -10.01
CA LEU A 32 -18.95 25.72 -10.74
C LEU A 32 -18.73 26.91 -11.67
N HIS A 33 -19.79 27.50 -12.18
CA HIS A 33 -19.74 28.63 -13.11
C HIS A 33 -20.06 29.99 -12.45
N GLY A 34 -20.04 30.04 -11.10
CA GLY A 34 -20.35 31.24 -10.33
C GLY A 34 -21.82 31.45 -10.03
N ASP A 35 -22.14 32.54 -9.37
CA ASP A 35 -23.49 32.93 -8.97
C ASP A 35 -23.73 34.42 -9.26
N ALA A 36 -24.54 34.71 -10.28
CA ALA A 36 -24.83 36.05 -10.72
C ALA A 36 -25.51 36.92 -9.62
N VAL A 37 -26.32 36.32 -8.75
CA VAL A 37 -26.97 37.02 -7.64
C VAL A 37 -25.95 37.42 -6.57
N HIS A 38 -25.06 36.48 -6.22
CA HIS A 38 -23.98 36.74 -5.27
C HIS A 38 -23.06 37.85 -5.77
N GLU A 39 -22.64 37.79 -7.06
CA GLU A 39 -21.77 38.82 -7.64
C GLU A 39 -22.47 40.18 -7.72
N ALA A 40 -23.74 40.22 -8.04
CA ALA A 40 -24.49 41.47 -8.05
C ALA A 40 -24.60 42.16 -6.67
N ILE A 41 -24.55 41.36 -5.59
CA ILE A 41 -24.68 41.86 -4.21
C ILE A 41 -23.32 42.24 -3.61
N TYR A 42 -22.28 41.41 -3.88
CA TYR A 42 -21.01 41.45 -3.14
C TYR A 42 -19.80 41.88 -3.97
N ALA A 43 -19.92 42.05 -5.30
CA ALA A 43 -18.81 42.57 -6.09
C ALA A 43 -18.50 44.04 -5.72
N SER A 44 -17.26 44.29 -5.39
CA SER A 44 -16.79 45.62 -5.01
C SER A 44 -16.58 46.53 -6.23
N SER A 45 -16.42 45.92 -7.40
CA SER A 45 -16.26 46.62 -8.70
C SER A 45 -16.82 45.80 -9.84
N PRO A 46 -17.12 46.39 -11.01
CA PRO A 46 -17.53 45.63 -12.21
C PRO A 46 -16.49 44.62 -12.69
N ASP A 47 -15.22 44.86 -12.43
CA ASP A 47 -14.11 43.98 -12.80
C ASP A 47 -14.06 42.74 -11.88
N ASP A 48 -14.31 42.91 -10.59
CA ASP A 48 -14.40 41.80 -9.63
C ASP A 48 -15.55 40.87 -9.96
N ALA A 49 -16.70 41.37 -10.44
CA ALA A 49 -17.84 40.56 -10.84
C ALA A 49 -17.53 39.67 -12.03
N ASN A 50 -16.69 40.12 -12.95
CA ASN A 50 -16.32 39.35 -14.15
C ASN A 50 -15.34 38.19 -13.86
N GLU A 51 -14.63 38.22 -12.75
CA GLU A 51 -13.68 37.17 -12.36
C GLU A 51 -14.37 35.89 -11.84
N ASN A 52 -15.57 36.00 -11.30
CA ASN A 52 -16.26 34.94 -10.59
C ASN A 52 -17.35 34.23 -11.39
N ILE A 53 -17.83 34.86 -12.47
CA ILE A 53 -18.82 34.27 -13.38
C ILE A 53 -18.11 33.84 -14.68
N ILE A 54 -18.39 32.64 -15.11
CA ILE A 54 -17.82 32.07 -16.34
C ILE A 54 -18.83 32.24 -17.49
N PHE A 55 -18.50 33.12 -18.44
CA PHE A 55 -19.31 33.37 -19.65
C PHE A 55 -18.58 33.00 -20.95
N SER A 56 -17.26 32.88 -20.91
CA SER A 56 -16.47 32.63 -22.12
C SER A 56 -15.56 31.42 -21.98
N ASN A 57 -15.18 30.81 -23.11
CA ASN A 57 -14.21 29.71 -23.12
C ASN A 57 -12.87 30.08 -22.49
N SER A 58 -12.40 31.31 -22.66
CA SER A 58 -11.15 31.77 -22.03
C SER A 58 -11.25 31.86 -20.51
N GLN A 59 -12.37 32.35 -19.98
CA GLN A 59 -12.64 32.35 -18.54
C GLN A 59 -12.75 30.93 -18.00
N TYR A 60 -13.35 30.02 -18.78
CA TYR A 60 -13.46 28.62 -18.46
C TYR A 60 -12.06 27.99 -18.28
N TRP A 61 -11.17 28.17 -19.25
CA TRP A 61 -9.80 27.69 -19.18
C TRP A 61 -9.01 28.30 -18.03
N ASN A 62 -9.10 29.61 -17.84
CA ASN A 62 -8.45 30.29 -16.74
C ASN A 62 -8.93 29.83 -15.37
N SER A 63 -10.22 29.49 -15.26
CA SER A 63 -10.80 28.98 -14.01
C SER A 63 -10.34 27.56 -13.67
N ILE A 64 -10.02 26.76 -14.67
CA ILE A 64 -9.53 25.39 -14.52
C ILE A 64 -8.03 25.39 -14.16
N ILE A 65 -7.24 26.22 -14.87
CA ILE A 65 -5.78 26.30 -14.69
C ILE A 65 -5.41 27.11 -13.44
N GLY A 66 -6.24 28.10 -13.08
CA GLY A 66 -5.99 29.00 -11.96
C GLY A 66 -5.99 28.32 -10.59
N SER A 67 -5.08 28.75 -9.73
CA SER A 67 -4.93 28.20 -8.37
C SER A 67 -6.15 28.43 -7.46
N LYS A 68 -6.94 29.47 -7.71
CA LYS A 68 -8.07 29.90 -6.89
C LYS A 68 -9.20 28.87 -6.78
N ASN A 69 -9.43 28.04 -7.82
CA ASN A 69 -10.57 27.09 -7.87
C ASN A 69 -10.18 25.63 -7.62
N ARG A 70 -8.90 25.38 -7.43
CA ARG A 70 -8.34 24.02 -7.29
C ARG A 70 -8.98 23.21 -6.17
N TYR A 71 -9.38 23.85 -5.09
CA TYR A 71 -9.98 23.18 -3.95
C TYR A 71 -11.39 22.66 -4.23
N ILE A 72 -12.24 23.42 -4.96
CA ILE A 72 -13.59 22.96 -5.34
C ILE A 72 -13.49 21.74 -6.27
N LEU A 73 -12.60 21.80 -7.26
CA LEU A 73 -12.37 20.69 -8.17
C LEU A 73 -11.80 19.46 -7.46
N ASN A 74 -10.98 19.64 -6.43
CA ASN A 74 -10.48 18.55 -5.60
C ASN A 74 -11.59 17.89 -4.75
N TYR A 75 -12.52 18.67 -4.21
CA TYR A 75 -13.69 18.12 -3.52
C TYR A 75 -14.58 17.34 -4.50
N LEU A 76 -14.87 17.94 -5.66
CA LEU A 76 -15.66 17.29 -6.70
C LEU A 76 -14.99 15.99 -7.16
N LYS A 77 -13.68 15.98 -7.34
CA LYS A 77 -12.89 14.78 -7.64
C LYS A 77 -13.04 13.71 -6.56
N SER A 78 -12.96 14.10 -5.29
CA SER A 78 -13.16 13.15 -4.19
C SER A 78 -14.55 12.52 -4.24
N ASP A 79 -15.59 13.33 -4.47
CA ASP A 79 -16.96 12.83 -4.61
C ASP A 79 -17.12 11.91 -5.82
N PHE A 80 -16.53 12.25 -6.95
CA PHE A 80 -16.54 11.40 -8.16
C PHE A 80 -15.87 10.04 -7.97
N CYS A 81 -14.79 10.00 -7.19
CA CYS A 81 -14.07 8.75 -6.92
C CYS A 81 -14.75 7.86 -5.89
N SER A 82 -15.51 8.45 -4.93
CA SER A 82 -15.94 7.73 -3.74
C SER A 82 -17.47 7.61 -3.57
N ARG A 83 -18.26 8.31 -4.38
CA ARG A 83 -19.72 8.39 -4.20
C ARG A 83 -20.49 7.97 -5.44
N ILE A 84 -21.79 7.80 -5.27
CA ILE A 84 -22.74 7.71 -6.36
C ILE A 84 -23.01 9.15 -6.83
N VAL A 85 -22.66 9.44 -8.08
CA VAL A 85 -22.88 10.75 -8.71
C VAL A 85 -24.02 10.63 -9.70
N LEU A 86 -25.06 11.45 -9.52
CA LEU A 86 -26.22 11.46 -10.37
C LEU A 86 -26.24 12.74 -11.22
N PHE A 87 -26.16 12.58 -12.53
CA PHE A 87 -26.25 13.65 -13.50
C PHE A 87 -27.69 13.83 -13.97
N ILE A 88 -28.29 14.99 -13.69
CA ILE A 88 -29.69 15.27 -14.03
C ILE A 88 -29.76 16.59 -14.77
N GLY A 89 -30.41 16.59 -15.92
CA GLY A 89 -30.66 17.82 -16.72
C GLY A 89 -29.40 18.40 -17.36
N CYS A 90 -28.32 17.64 -17.50
CA CYS A 90 -27.10 18.07 -18.19
C CYS A 90 -26.83 17.19 -19.41
N SER A 91 -26.26 17.79 -20.47
CA SER A 91 -25.95 17.06 -21.72
C SER A 91 -24.57 16.35 -21.66
N LEU A 92 -23.64 16.84 -20.85
CA LEU A 92 -22.25 16.46 -20.83
C LEU A 92 -21.55 16.61 -22.20
N LYS A 93 -21.98 17.57 -23.01
CA LYS A 93 -21.38 17.80 -24.34
C LYS A 93 -20.16 18.70 -24.27
N ASP A 94 -20.24 19.76 -23.46
CA ASP A 94 -19.20 20.82 -23.41
C ASP A 94 -18.77 21.21 -21.98
N GLU A 95 -18.95 20.30 -21.02
CA GLU A 95 -18.60 20.53 -19.60
C GLU A 95 -17.13 20.20 -19.35
N ILE A 96 -16.24 21.14 -19.71
CA ILE A 96 -14.78 20.97 -19.69
C ILE A 96 -14.24 20.69 -18.27
N ASP A 97 -14.77 21.39 -17.25
CA ASP A 97 -14.37 21.21 -15.85
C ASP A 97 -14.77 19.84 -15.31
N ILE A 98 -15.96 19.36 -15.63
CA ILE A 98 -16.39 17.99 -15.29
C ILE A 98 -15.51 16.99 -16.02
N LYS A 99 -15.21 17.20 -17.32
CA LYS A 99 -14.32 16.34 -18.10
C LYS A 99 -12.94 16.26 -17.48
N GLN A 100 -12.36 17.37 -17.08
CA GLN A 100 -11.06 17.40 -16.39
C GLN A 100 -11.07 16.65 -15.06
N VAL A 101 -12.13 16.78 -14.27
CA VAL A 101 -12.29 16.02 -13.01
C VAL A 101 -12.36 14.53 -13.32
N VAL A 102 -13.15 14.12 -14.31
CA VAL A 102 -13.30 12.72 -14.73
C VAL A 102 -11.98 12.14 -15.21
N ASP A 103 -11.24 12.85 -16.06
CA ASP A 103 -9.93 12.41 -16.56
C ASP A 103 -8.91 12.21 -15.42
N GLN A 104 -8.98 13.05 -14.37
CA GLN A 104 -8.17 12.89 -13.18
C GLN A 104 -8.63 11.76 -12.24
N CYS A 105 -9.88 11.30 -12.38
CA CYS A 105 -10.46 10.21 -11.60
C CYS A 105 -10.34 8.85 -12.27
N THR A 106 -10.07 8.80 -13.56
CA THR A 106 -9.96 7.55 -14.32
C THR A 106 -9.01 6.56 -13.64
N GLY A 107 -9.46 5.33 -13.44
CA GLY A 107 -8.71 4.31 -12.71
C GLY A 107 -8.69 4.42 -11.19
N LYS A 108 -9.39 5.40 -10.58
CA LYS A 108 -9.40 5.66 -9.12
C LYS A 108 -10.76 5.52 -8.47
N TYR A 109 -11.72 5.04 -9.22
CA TYR A 109 -13.08 4.86 -8.70
C TYR A 109 -13.12 3.74 -7.67
N LEU A 110 -13.73 4.03 -6.52
CA LEU A 110 -14.02 2.96 -5.56
C LEU A 110 -15.07 2.01 -6.13
N PRO A 111 -15.06 0.71 -5.74
CA PRO A 111 -15.99 -0.28 -6.26
C PRO A 111 -17.48 0.11 -6.17
N ASP A 112 -17.84 0.81 -5.09
CA ASP A 112 -19.22 1.24 -4.83
C ASP A 112 -19.56 2.62 -5.43
N SER A 113 -18.61 3.26 -6.11
CA SER A 113 -18.86 4.55 -6.78
C SER A 113 -19.50 4.33 -8.13
N MET A 114 -20.57 5.06 -8.39
CA MET A 114 -21.32 5.00 -9.65
C MET A 114 -21.50 6.40 -10.23
N ARG A 115 -21.47 6.50 -11.55
CA ARG A 115 -21.80 7.72 -12.28
C ARG A 115 -22.99 7.41 -13.18
N ILE A 116 -24.14 7.92 -12.77
CA ILE A 116 -25.44 7.64 -13.37
C ILE A 116 -25.92 8.90 -14.05
N ILE A 117 -26.29 8.82 -15.33
CA ILE A 117 -26.97 9.92 -16.01
C ILE A 117 -28.43 9.58 -16.21
N VAL A 118 -29.31 10.56 -15.96
CA VAL A 118 -30.77 10.44 -16.19
C VAL A 118 -31.08 10.97 -17.57
N ARG A 119 -31.80 10.17 -18.37
CA ARG A 119 -32.27 10.50 -19.72
C ARG A 119 -33.73 10.10 -19.89
N ASN A 120 -34.46 10.88 -20.67
CA ASN A 120 -35.82 10.55 -21.11
C ASN A 120 -35.85 9.79 -22.45
N GLU A 121 -34.73 9.74 -23.15
CA GLU A 121 -34.56 9.03 -24.41
C GLU A 121 -33.32 8.14 -24.34
N LYS A 122 -33.36 7.03 -25.09
CA LYS A 122 -32.18 6.13 -25.18
C LYS A 122 -31.09 6.84 -25.98
N PRO A 123 -29.87 6.93 -25.44
CA PRO A 123 -28.75 7.56 -26.15
C PRO A 123 -28.42 6.77 -27.43
N SER A 124 -28.00 7.49 -28.46
CA SER A 124 -27.41 6.91 -29.66
C SER A 124 -26.04 6.33 -29.36
N LEU A 125 -25.48 5.49 -30.23
CA LEU A 125 -24.16 4.90 -30.08
C LEU A 125 -23.04 5.98 -29.88
N LEU A 126 -23.14 7.09 -30.60
CA LEU A 126 -22.20 8.20 -30.50
C LEU A 126 -22.32 8.89 -29.14
N GLU A 127 -23.51 9.08 -28.62
CA GLU A 127 -23.74 9.62 -27.28
C GLU A 127 -23.31 8.66 -26.19
N GLU A 128 -23.49 7.35 -26.37
CA GLU A 128 -22.96 6.35 -25.43
C GLU A 128 -21.42 6.42 -25.32
N MET A 129 -20.74 6.54 -26.47
CA MET A 129 -19.27 6.75 -26.49
C MET A 129 -18.87 8.05 -25.81
N GLN A 130 -19.61 9.14 -26.04
CA GLN A 130 -19.36 10.42 -25.38
C GLN A 130 -19.59 10.31 -23.88
N LEU A 131 -20.69 9.73 -23.43
CA LEU A 131 -21.00 9.52 -22.01
C LEU A 131 -19.95 8.64 -21.34
N SER A 132 -19.49 7.60 -22.02
CA SER A 132 -18.37 6.77 -21.55
C SER A 132 -17.09 7.59 -21.32
N SER A 133 -16.80 8.56 -22.19
CA SER A 133 -15.66 9.46 -22.02
C SER A 133 -15.76 10.37 -20.79
N TYR A 134 -16.96 10.60 -20.27
CA TYR A 134 -17.23 11.25 -18.98
C TYR A 134 -17.30 10.28 -17.81
N GLY A 135 -16.91 9.02 -18.02
CA GLY A 135 -16.90 8.00 -16.97
C GLY A 135 -18.30 7.57 -16.51
N ILE A 136 -19.34 7.84 -17.30
CA ILE A 136 -20.70 7.40 -16.99
C ILE A 136 -20.76 5.88 -17.05
N SER A 137 -21.16 5.28 -15.93
CA SER A 137 -21.27 3.82 -15.79
C SER A 137 -22.69 3.31 -16.08
N HIS A 138 -23.70 4.15 -15.90
CA HIS A 138 -25.10 3.75 -16.05
C HIS A 138 -25.95 4.88 -16.67
N VAL A 139 -26.89 4.51 -17.52
CA VAL A 139 -27.92 5.40 -18.05
C VAL A 139 -29.27 5.00 -17.47
N LEU A 140 -29.88 5.88 -16.71
CA LEU A 140 -31.21 5.69 -16.14
C LEU A 140 -32.25 6.33 -17.09
N LEU A 141 -33.04 5.50 -17.74
CA LEU A 141 -34.12 5.97 -18.60
C LEU A 141 -35.39 6.25 -17.78
N VAL A 142 -35.93 7.45 -17.95
CA VAL A 142 -37.14 7.90 -17.25
C VAL A 142 -38.20 8.37 -18.27
N ASN A 143 -39.46 8.18 -17.96
CA ASN A 143 -40.56 8.60 -18.85
C ASN A 143 -40.68 10.12 -18.90
N SER A 144 -40.44 10.80 -17.79
CA SER A 144 -40.36 12.27 -17.75
C SER A 144 -39.47 12.68 -16.57
N TYR A 145 -38.76 13.80 -16.72
CA TYR A 145 -37.96 14.37 -15.64
C TYR A 145 -38.82 14.82 -14.47
N GLU A 146 -40.03 15.34 -14.73
CA GLU A 146 -40.94 15.79 -13.68
C GLU A 146 -41.36 14.63 -12.76
N ALA A 147 -41.85 13.52 -13.37
CA ALA A 147 -42.18 12.33 -12.61
C ALA A 147 -40.97 11.78 -11.82
N PHE A 148 -39.78 11.76 -12.44
CA PHE A 148 -38.57 11.34 -11.77
C PHE A 148 -38.24 12.20 -10.57
N TYR A 149 -38.34 13.53 -10.68
CA TYR A 149 -38.09 14.41 -9.52
C TYR A 149 -39.11 14.20 -8.38
N VAL A 150 -40.37 14.01 -8.72
CA VAL A 150 -41.39 13.70 -7.70
C VAL A 150 -41.07 12.40 -6.99
N ASP A 151 -40.75 11.35 -7.74
CA ASP A 151 -40.38 10.05 -7.15
C ASP A 151 -39.08 10.11 -6.35
N LEU A 152 -38.09 10.82 -6.85
CA LEU A 152 -36.81 11.02 -6.15
C LEU A 152 -37.03 11.72 -4.78
N VAL A 153 -37.79 12.80 -4.77
CA VAL A 153 -38.13 13.55 -3.54
C VAL A 153 -38.97 12.68 -2.59
N LYS A 154 -39.90 11.92 -3.11
CA LYS A 154 -40.72 10.99 -2.30
C LYS A 154 -39.83 9.92 -1.67
N LYS A 155 -38.98 9.25 -2.44
CA LYS A 155 -38.04 8.25 -1.97
C LYS A 155 -37.05 8.83 -0.96
N TYR A 156 -36.54 10.03 -1.23
CA TYR A 156 -35.65 10.72 -0.28
C TYR A 156 -36.34 11.00 1.07
N LYS A 157 -37.61 11.44 1.04
CA LYS A 157 -38.41 11.65 2.27
C LYS A 157 -38.71 10.34 2.99
N GLU A 158 -39.06 9.28 2.27
CA GLU A 158 -39.25 7.93 2.82
C GLU A 158 -37.97 7.43 3.50
N LEU A 159 -36.81 7.58 2.84
CA LEU A 159 -35.52 7.24 3.41
C LEU A 159 -35.16 8.11 4.62
N GLN A 160 -35.41 9.43 4.58
CA GLN A 160 -35.22 10.31 5.72
C GLN A 160 -36.11 9.92 6.92
N ALA A 161 -37.36 9.56 6.65
CA ALA A 161 -38.28 9.10 7.68
C ALA A 161 -37.82 7.75 8.26
N SER A 162 -37.32 6.83 7.43
CA SER A 162 -36.75 5.56 7.87
C SER A 162 -35.43 5.74 8.64
N VAL A 163 -34.59 6.70 8.25
CA VAL A 163 -33.36 7.05 8.97
C VAL A 163 -33.67 7.77 10.28
N ALA A 164 -34.71 8.62 10.33
CA ALA A 164 -35.17 9.24 11.59
C ALA A 164 -35.74 8.21 12.56
N THR A 165 -36.31 7.10 12.07
CA THR A 165 -36.74 5.95 12.89
C THR A 165 -35.56 5.05 13.29
N SER A 166 -34.42 5.13 12.72
CA SER A 166 -33.27 4.25 12.97
C SER A 166 -32.04 4.98 13.51
N LEU A 167 -32.17 5.76 14.56
CA LEU A 167 -31.07 6.06 15.50
C LEU A 167 -30.30 4.78 15.89
N TYR A 168 -30.94 3.65 15.75
CA TYR A 168 -30.46 2.32 16.10
C TYR A 168 -29.83 1.55 14.93
N SER A 169 -29.77 2.09 13.70
CA SER A 169 -29.12 1.41 12.56
C SER A 169 -27.62 1.18 12.76
N TYR A 170 -27.00 1.94 13.66
CA TYR A 170 -25.58 1.81 14.01
C TYR A 170 -25.37 1.15 15.36
N TYR A 171 -26.46 0.78 16.04
CA TYR A 171 -26.44 0.33 17.42
C TYR A 171 -26.19 -1.17 17.53
N ASN A 172 -25.22 -1.55 18.34
CA ASN A 172 -24.87 -2.92 18.69
C ASN A 172 -24.81 -3.85 17.44
N PRO A 173 -23.86 -3.62 16.52
CA PRO A 173 -23.75 -4.45 15.34
C PRO A 173 -23.52 -5.92 15.70
N ALA A 174 -24.29 -6.80 15.07
CA ALA A 174 -24.11 -8.23 15.23
C ALA A 174 -22.82 -8.69 14.54
N THR A 175 -22.32 -9.87 14.91
CA THR A 175 -21.19 -10.49 14.19
C THR A 175 -21.59 -11.89 13.75
N VAL A 176 -21.44 -12.18 12.45
CA VAL A 176 -21.65 -13.50 11.86
C VAL A 176 -20.31 -14.07 11.44
N GLU A 177 -20.02 -15.30 11.86
CA GLU A 177 -18.81 -16.02 11.51
C GLU A 177 -19.05 -17.00 10.36
N TYR A 178 -18.14 -17.01 9.39
CA TYR A 178 -18.19 -17.89 8.23
C TYR A 178 -16.95 -18.77 8.22
N SER A 179 -17.12 -20.09 8.23
CA SER A 179 -16.04 -21.06 8.09
C SER A 179 -15.81 -21.49 6.64
N ASP A 180 -16.68 -21.09 5.72
CA ASP A 180 -16.55 -21.41 4.29
C ASP A 180 -15.38 -20.69 3.65
N LYS A 181 -14.61 -21.42 2.84
CA LYS A 181 -13.41 -20.93 2.16
C LYS A 181 -13.73 -19.80 1.16
N ALA A 182 -14.74 -19.98 0.33
CA ALA A 182 -15.07 -19.04 -0.73
C ALA A 182 -15.57 -17.73 -0.13
N ILE A 183 -16.42 -17.81 0.91
CA ILE A 183 -16.91 -16.64 1.64
C ILE A 183 -15.73 -15.93 2.34
N SER A 184 -14.84 -16.67 3.01
CA SER A 184 -13.67 -16.10 3.70
C SER A 184 -12.75 -15.34 2.75
N LEU A 185 -12.52 -15.88 1.54
CA LEU A 185 -11.73 -15.22 0.51
C LEU A 185 -12.45 -14.00 -0.07
N SER A 186 -13.75 -14.09 -0.33
CA SER A 186 -14.55 -12.96 -0.80
C SER A 186 -14.55 -11.79 0.17
N LEU A 187 -14.64 -12.05 1.49
CA LEU A 187 -14.58 -10.99 2.51
C LEU A 187 -13.21 -10.29 2.55
N LEU A 188 -12.12 -11.01 2.30
CA LEU A 188 -10.79 -10.40 2.22
C LEU A 188 -10.62 -9.56 0.97
N SER A 189 -11.13 -10.03 -0.18
CA SER A 189 -10.96 -9.37 -1.47
C SER A 189 -11.74 -8.08 -1.63
N HIS A 190 -13.01 -8.10 -1.21
CA HIS A 190 -13.90 -6.96 -1.42
C HIS A 190 -13.91 -5.99 -0.24
N GLY A 191 -13.30 -6.37 0.91
CA GLY A 191 -13.31 -5.53 2.11
C GLY A 191 -14.70 -5.31 2.72
N ASN A 192 -15.73 -5.99 2.22
CA ASN A 192 -17.12 -5.86 2.66
C ASN A 192 -17.37 -6.68 3.93
N ILE A 193 -16.59 -6.38 4.98
CA ILE A 193 -16.72 -7.05 6.27
C ILE A 193 -17.88 -6.50 7.12
N PHE A 194 -18.57 -5.45 6.67
CA PHE A 194 -19.75 -4.91 7.32
C PHE A 194 -20.91 -4.76 6.34
N ASP A 195 -22.07 -5.28 6.73
CA ASP A 195 -23.31 -5.16 5.98
C ASP A 195 -24.20 -4.10 6.66
N LEU A 196 -24.31 -2.95 6.00
CA LEU A 196 -25.09 -1.82 6.52
C LEU A 196 -26.59 -2.16 6.63
N THR A 197 -27.11 -2.98 5.72
CA THR A 197 -28.55 -3.32 5.69
C THR A 197 -28.96 -4.16 6.87
N SER A 198 -28.12 -5.12 7.25
CA SER A 198 -28.37 -6.00 8.39
C SER A 198 -27.68 -5.55 9.68
N ASN A 199 -26.93 -4.44 9.65
CA ASN A 199 -26.09 -3.96 10.76
C ASN A 199 -25.19 -5.08 11.32
N THR A 200 -24.48 -5.78 10.45
CA THR A 200 -23.77 -7.02 10.79
C THR A 200 -22.34 -7.03 10.29
N PHE A 201 -21.40 -7.32 11.17
CA PHE A 201 -20.04 -7.68 10.78
C PHE A 201 -19.98 -9.11 10.28
N LYS A 202 -19.34 -9.30 9.14
CA LYS A 202 -19.04 -10.60 8.52
C LYS A 202 -17.59 -10.95 8.79
N ARG A 203 -17.36 -12.05 9.49
CA ARG A 203 -16.03 -12.52 9.88
C ARG A 203 -15.73 -13.85 9.19
N GLY A 204 -14.73 -13.84 8.30
CA GLY A 204 -14.30 -15.04 7.60
C GLY A 204 -13.34 -15.90 8.42
N GLY A 205 -13.17 -17.15 8.02
CA GLY A 205 -12.26 -18.10 8.68
C GLY A 205 -10.78 -17.70 8.66
N LEU A 206 -10.40 -16.73 7.79
CA LEU A 206 -9.04 -16.17 7.73
C LEU A 206 -8.82 -14.95 8.64
N HIS A 207 -9.85 -14.50 9.34
CA HIS A 207 -9.73 -13.35 10.22
C HIS A 207 -8.76 -13.61 11.37
N VAL A 208 -7.76 -12.74 11.56
CA VAL A 208 -6.75 -12.82 12.61
C VAL A 208 -7.03 -11.78 13.68
N LEU A 209 -7.07 -12.19 14.96
CA LEU A 209 -7.16 -11.26 16.07
C LEU A 209 -5.82 -10.52 16.23
N ARG A 210 -5.86 -9.19 16.15
CA ARG A 210 -4.67 -8.33 16.26
C ARG A 210 -4.38 -7.98 17.70
N ASP A 211 -3.10 -7.96 18.08
CA ASP A 211 -2.64 -7.54 19.41
C ASP A 211 -3.06 -6.10 19.73
N ALA A 212 -3.13 -5.25 18.70
CA ALA A 212 -3.61 -3.87 18.81
C ALA A 212 -5.04 -3.76 19.40
N VAL A 213 -5.88 -4.81 19.32
CA VAL A 213 -7.20 -4.83 19.97
C VAL A 213 -7.04 -4.68 21.49
N GLN A 214 -6.11 -5.43 22.08
CA GLN A 214 -5.88 -5.37 23.53
C GLN A 214 -5.30 -4.03 23.95
N GLU A 215 -4.42 -3.46 23.13
CA GLU A 215 -3.85 -2.14 23.36
C GLU A 215 -4.92 -1.04 23.32
N VAL A 216 -5.84 -1.07 22.32
CA VAL A 216 -6.97 -0.14 22.27
C VAL A 216 -7.86 -0.28 23.49
N LEU A 217 -8.20 -1.51 23.90
CA LEU A 217 -9.07 -1.75 25.06
C LEU A 217 -8.45 -1.22 26.36
N SER A 218 -7.15 -1.46 26.59
CA SER A 218 -6.44 -0.93 27.76
C SER A 218 -6.41 0.60 27.77
N ASN A 219 -6.21 1.22 26.60
CA ASN A 219 -6.21 2.67 26.48
C ASN A 219 -7.61 3.29 26.66
N LEU A 220 -8.71 2.60 26.35
CA LEU A 220 -10.08 3.08 26.59
C LEU A 220 -10.42 3.23 28.07
N ASP A 221 -9.69 2.58 28.96
CA ASP A 221 -9.87 2.77 30.42
C ASP A 221 -9.34 4.13 30.88
N GLU A 222 -8.26 4.62 30.26
CA GLU A 222 -7.58 5.85 30.65
C GLU A 222 -7.96 7.07 29.79
N TYR A 223 -8.24 6.84 28.50
CA TYR A 223 -8.45 7.88 27.50
C TYR A 223 -9.90 7.91 27.04
N THR A 224 -10.44 9.12 26.86
CA THR A 224 -11.79 9.32 26.32
C THR A 224 -11.84 8.96 24.82
N CYS A 225 -10.74 9.18 24.11
CA CYS A 225 -10.64 8.92 22.70
C CYS A 225 -9.34 8.18 22.36
N VAL A 226 -9.47 7.09 21.62
CA VAL A 226 -8.34 6.33 21.05
C VAL A 226 -8.37 6.47 19.54
N ILE A 227 -7.27 6.95 18.96
CA ILE A 227 -7.07 7.10 17.52
C ILE A 227 -6.25 5.92 17.01
N VAL A 228 -6.86 5.05 16.22
CA VAL A 228 -6.19 3.94 15.56
C VAL A 228 -5.67 4.42 14.20
N LYS A 229 -4.36 4.58 14.09
CA LYS A 229 -3.70 5.06 12.89
C LYS A 229 -3.10 3.89 12.10
N GLY A 230 -3.51 3.73 10.87
CA GLY A 230 -3.01 2.63 10.03
C GLY A 230 -3.14 2.92 8.55
N ARG A 231 -2.30 2.28 7.74
CA ARG A 231 -2.37 2.36 6.26
C ARG A 231 -3.65 1.72 5.74
N ARG A 232 -3.94 1.90 4.47
CA ARG A 232 -4.94 1.07 3.78
C ARG A 232 -4.55 -0.39 3.91
N PHE A 233 -5.56 -1.25 3.99
CA PHE A 233 -5.40 -2.72 4.18
C PHE A 233 -4.73 -3.17 5.49
N SER A 234 -4.46 -2.27 6.44
CA SER A 234 -3.89 -2.67 7.75
C SER A 234 -4.84 -3.44 8.65
N GLY A 235 -6.14 -3.52 8.29
CA GLY A 235 -7.15 -4.26 9.05
C GLY A 235 -7.91 -3.41 10.08
N LYS A 236 -8.01 -2.08 9.90
CA LYS A 236 -8.74 -1.17 10.81
C LYS A 236 -10.17 -1.61 11.07
N THR A 237 -10.94 -1.86 10.01
CA THR A 237 -12.33 -2.32 10.13
C THR A 237 -12.44 -3.66 10.87
N SER A 238 -11.52 -4.58 10.62
CA SER A 238 -11.45 -5.88 11.34
C SER A 238 -11.18 -5.69 12.83
N LEU A 239 -10.30 -4.73 13.17
CA LEU A 239 -10.01 -4.37 14.56
C LEU A 239 -11.25 -3.81 15.26
N LEU A 240 -12.01 -2.93 14.59
CA LEU A 240 -13.28 -2.41 15.15
C LEU A 240 -14.30 -3.52 15.38
N CYS A 241 -14.41 -4.48 14.46
CA CYS A 241 -15.24 -5.68 14.66
C CYS A 241 -14.84 -6.47 15.91
N ASP A 242 -13.54 -6.65 16.16
CA ASP A 242 -13.07 -7.36 17.34
C ASP A 242 -13.32 -6.57 18.63
N ILE A 243 -13.22 -5.24 18.59
CA ILE A 243 -13.54 -4.37 19.74
C ILE A 243 -15.01 -4.50 20.12
N THR A 244 -15.97 -4.48 19.17
CA THR A 244 -17.40 -4.64 19.48
C THR A 244 -17.70 -5.91 20.28
N ARG A 245 -16.98 -6.98 19.99
CA ARG A 245 -17.13 -8.28 20.66
C ARG A 245 -16.53 -8.34 22.07
N LYS A 246 -15.55 -7.49 22.34
CA LYS A 246 -14.81 -7.49 23.61
C LYS A 246 -15.37 -6.56 24.65
N VAL A 247 -16.31 -5.68 24.28
CA VAL A 247 -16.90 -4.65 25.15
C VAL A 247 -18.44 -4.78 25.19
N PRO A 248 -19.01 -5.96 25.52
CA PRO A 248 -20.46 -6.17 25.50
C PRO A 248 -21.21 -5.36 26.56
N GLN A 249 -20.52 -4.80 27.55
CA GLN A 249 -21.09 -4.00 28.64
C GLN A 249 -21.37 -2.53 28.24
N ARG A 250 -20.95 -2.11 27.03
CA ARG A 250 -21.22 -0.78 26.50
C ARG A 250 -22.16 -0.83 25.31
N ASP A 251 -22.98 0.19 25.21
CA ASP A 251 -23.76 0.43 24.00
C ASP A 251 -22.82 0.83 22.88
N CYS A 252 -22.70 -0.01 21.85
CA CYS A 252 -21.76 0.17 20.79
C CYS A 252 -22.44 0.80 19.56
N PHE A 253 -21.86 1.88 19.04
CA PHE A 253 -22.29 2.56 17.82
C PHE A 253 -21.19 2.49 16.80
N TYR A 254 -21.41 1.81 15.68
CA TYR A 254 -20.42 1.66 14.61
C TYR A 254 -20.80 2.46 13.37
N PHE A 255 -19.89 3.29 12.92
CA PHE A 255 -20.01 4.10 11.71
C PHE A 255 -19.08 3.54 10.65
N PRO A 256 -19.63 2.88 9.59
CA PRO A 256 -18.83 2.18 8.60
C PRO A 256 -18.06 3.13 7.68
N SER A 257 -16.94 2.66 7.15
CA SER A 257 -16.05 3.40 6.27
C SER A 257 -16.80 4.10 5.13
N ASN A 258 -16.38 5.32 4.81
CA ASN A 258 -16.94 6.18 3.77
C ASN A 258 -18.39 6.66 3.98
N LEU A 259 -18.97 6.38 5.14
CA LEU A 259 -20.25 6.97 5.54
C LEU A 259 -19.97 8.19 6.43
N LEU A 260 -20.34 9.38 5.97
CA LEU A 260 -20.21 10.61 6.75
C LEU A 260 -21.50 10.77 7.60
N PRO A 261 -21.46 10.53 8.91
CA PRO A 261 -22.60 10.77 9.77
C PRO A 261 -22.91 12.28 9.83
N ASP A 262 -24.18 12.61 9.95
CA ASP A 262 -24.62 13.99 10.18
C ASP A 262 -24.17 14.44 11.59
N GLU A 263 -23.69 15.68 11.69
CA GLU A 263 -23.31 16.26 13.00
C GLU A 263 -24.49 16.25 13.98
N ASP A 264 -25.70 16.60 13.53
CA ASP A 264 -26.91 16.58 14.36
C ASP A 264 -27.19 15.17 14.92
N LEU A 265 -26.91 14.10 14.12
CA LEU A 265 -27.03 12.72 14.59
C LEU A 265 -26.03 12.41 15.72
N ILE A 266 -24.77 12.81 15.55
CA ILE A 266 -23.73 12.59 16.56
C ILE A 266 -24.05 13.37 17.85
N VAL A 267 -24.45 14.64 17.72
CA VAL A 267 -24.88 15.47 18.85
C VAL A 267 -26.03 14.80 19.63
N LYS A 268 -27.02 14.30 18.87
CA LYS A 268 -28.18 13.63 19.46
C LYS A 268 -27.77 12.34 20.18
N LEU A 269 -26.98 11.51 19.57
CA LEU A 269 -26.48 10.26 20.17
C LEU A 269 -25.67 10.53 21.43
N PHE A 270 -24.79 11.53 21.44
CA PHE A 270 -23.98 11.86 22.63
C PHE A 270 -24.81 12.41 23.78
N ASN A 271 -25.94 13.08 23.51
CA ASN A 271 -26.82 13.61 24.54
C ASN A 271 -27.85 12.57 25.07
N GLU A 272 -28.36 11.71 24.19
CA GLU A 272 -29.44 10.78 24.51
C GLU A 272 -28.95 9.44 25.07
N THR A 273 -27.68 9.09 24.85
CA THR A 273 -27.12 7.81 25.32
C THR A 273 -26.23 7.96 26.55
N ARG A 274 -25.98 6.84 27.24
CA ARG A 274 -25.06 6.72 28.36
C ARG A 274 -24.15 5.53 28.14
N ASN A 275 -22.93 5.58 28.65
CA ASN A 275 -21.97 4.49 28.57
C ASN A 275 -21.72 3.98 27.17
N GLY A 276 -21.83 4.86 26.15
CA GLY A 276 -21.67 4.52 24.73
C GLY A 276 -20.20 4.33 24.32
N LEU A 277 -19.99 3.37 23.43
CA LEU A 277 -18.74 3.20 22.68
C LEU A 277 -18.99 3.55 21.21
N PHE A 278 -18.37 4.63 20.75
CA PHE A 278 -18.53 5.12 19.38
C PHE A 278 -17.33 4.75 18.55
N LEU A 279 -17.55 3.96 17.51
CA LEU A 279 -16.53 3.40 16.62
C LEU A 279 -16.65 4.06 15.24
N PHE A 280 -15.72 4.91 14.89
CA PHE A 280 -15.65 5.57 13.59
C PHE A 280 -14.60 4.89 12.71
N ASP A 281 -15.02 4.27 11.63
CA ASP A 281 -14.10 3.68 10.68
C ASP A 281 -13.45 4.75 9.77
N SER A 282 -12.56 4.35 8.87
CA SER A 282 -11.82 5.26 8.01
C SER A 282 -12.74 6.11 7.14
N ASN A 283 -12.41 7.40 7.00
CA ASN A 283 -13.14 8.38 6.19
C ASN A 283 -14.60 8.64 6.63
N THR A 284 -14.93 8.41 7.91
CA THR A 284 -16.27 8.70 8.46
C THR A 284 -16.35 10.06 9.13
N LEU A 285 -15.21 10.69 9.43
CA LEU A 285 -15.17 11.94 10.17
C LEU A 285 -14.99 13.12 9.22
N SER A 286 -16.01 13.95 9.14
CA SER A 286 -15.82 15.30 8.59
C SER A 286 -15.01 16.15 9.57
N PRO A 287 -14.33 17.22 9.11
CA PRO A 287 -13.64 18.15 10.01
C PRO A 287 -14.57 18.71 11.11
N ASP A 288 -15.84 18.89 10.80
CA ASP A 288 -16.83 19.44 11.72
C ASP A 288 -17.19 18.45 12.82
N VAL A 289 -17.51 17.18 12.45
CA VAL A 289 -17.76 16.09 13.41
C VAL A 289 -16.52 15.83 14.27
N TYR A 290 -15.34 15.83 13.65
CA TYR A 290 -14.10 15.68 14.39
C TYR A 290 -13.89 16.83 15.39
N GLY A 291 -14.07 18.08 14.94
CA GLY A 291 -13.99 19.26 15.82
C GLY A 291 -15.02 19.24 16.95
N TYR A 292 -16.25 18.79 16.67
CA TYR A 292 -17.29 18.64 17.68
C TYR A 292 -16.92 17.61 18.76
N ILE A 293 -16.46 16.41 18.32
CA ILE A 293 -16.01 15.37 19.26
C ILE A 293 -14.91 15.92 20.17
N LEU A 294 -13.90 16.57 19.59
CA LEU A 294 -12.75 17.08 20.32
C LEU A 294 -13.05 18.28 21.21
N GLY A 295 -14.10 19.04 20.91
CA GLY A 295 -14.55 20.20 21.69
C GLY A 295 -15.43 19.85 22.88
N ASN A 296 -15.99 18.63 22.95
CA ASN A 296 -17.02 18.26 23.92
C ASN A 296 -16.57 17.16 24.91
N GLU A 297 -15.30 17.13 25.31
CA GLU A 297 -14.80 16.18 26.31
C GLU A 297 -15.62 16.17 27.62
N PRO A 298 -16.06 17.29 28.19
CA PRO A 298 -16.87 17.27 29.41
C PRO A 298 -18.17 16.49 29.25
N LEU A 299 -18.83 16.59 28.08
CA LEU A 299 -20.05 15.84 27.78
C LEU A 299 -19.75 14.34 27.68
N LEU A 300 -18.68 13.96 26.98
CA LEU A 300 -18.25 12.59 26.80
C LEU A 300 -17.94 11.93 28.16
N LEU A 301 -17.23 12.63 29.01
CA LEU A 301 -16.91 12.16 30.37
C LEU A 301 -18.17 12.06 31.26
N HIS A 302 -19.05 13.07 31.22
CA HIS A 302 -20.29 13.08 32.00
C HIS A 302 -21.19 11.91 31.66
N HIS A 303 -21.28 11.52 30.39
CA HIS A 303 -22.06 10.39 29.90
C HIS A 303 -21.30 9.06 29.90
N ASN A 304 -20.04 9.05 30.34
CA ASN A 304 -19.13 7.91 30.30
C ASN A 304 -18.95 7.32 28.91
N HIS A 305 -18.89 8.19 27.87
CA HIS A 305 -18.65 7.77 26.51
C HIS A 305 -17.17 7.48 26.26
N ARG A 306 -16.93 6.57 25.33
CA ARG A 306 -15.60 6.27 24.78
C ARG A 306 -15.66 6.29 23.26
N ILE A 307 -14.58 6.73 22.65
CA ILE A 307 -14.49 6.90 21.19
C ILE A 307 -13.26 6.17 20.66
N VAL A 308 -13.45 5.42 19.59
CA VAL A 308 -12.36 4.88 18.76
C VAL A 308 -12.50 5.43 17.35
N MET A 309 -11.49 6.08 16.86
CA MET A 309 -11.45 6.64 15.51
C MET A 309 -10.36 5.98 14.69
N CYS A 310 -10.72 5.35 13.56
CA CYS A 310 -9.75 4.85 12.59
C CYS A 310 -9.39 5.94 11.59
N VAL A 311 -8.10 6.19 11.43
CA VAL A 311 -7.56 7.21 10.52
C VAL A 311 -6.51 6.60 9.60
N ASN A 312 -6.32 7.17 8.43
CA ASN A 312 -5.24 6.75 7.56
C ASN A 312 -3.91 7.37 8.03
N SER A 313 -2.81 6.67 7.79
CA SER A 313 -1.48 7.15 8.17
C SER A 313 -1.09 8.47 7.49
N SER A 314 -1.72 8.77 6.34
CA SER A 314 -1.55 10.04 5.59
C SER A 314 -2.31 11.23 6.19
N ASP A 315 -3.29 10.96 7.08
CA ASP A 315 -4.14 12.00 7.60
C ASP A 315 -3.41 12.82 8.68
N ASN A 316 -3.47 14.13 8.56
CA ASN A 316 -2.90 15.04 9.54
C ASN A 316 -3.99 15.39 10.58
N TYR A 317 -3.98 14.68 11.70
CA TYR A 317 -4.77 15.06 12.85
C TYR A 317 -3.92 15.91 13.79
N THR A 318 -4.32 17.15 13.98
CA THR A 318 -3.66 18.06 14.92
C THR A 318 -3.91 17.60 16.36
N GLN A 319 -2.92 17.85 17.23
CA GLN A 319 -3.04 17.58 18.66
C GLN A 319 -4.32 18.24 19.23
N THR A 320 -5.04 17.47 20.01
CA THR A 320 -6.38 17.79 20.44
C THR A 320 -6.40 18.27 21.89
N LYS A 321 -7.45 18.99 22.29
CA LYS A 321 -7.68 19.38 23.67
C LYS A 321 -8.21 18.23 24.55
N ILE A 322 -8.62 17.11 23.92
CA ILE A 322 -9.10 15.91 24.62
C ILE A 322 -7.93 15.03 25.00
N LYS A 323 -8.06 14.29 26.10
CA LYS A 323 -7.17 13.20 26.47
C LYS A 323 -7.24 12.08 25.43
N THR A 324 -6.36 12.10 24.43
CA THR A 324 -6.31 11.15 23.33
C THR A 324 -5.06 10.29 23.40
N CYS A 325 -5.19 9.02 22.98
CA CYS A 325 -4.09 8.10 22.72
C CYS A 325 -4.06 7.70 21.25
N ILE A 326 -2.89 7.52 20.67
CA ILE A 326 -2.70 7.03 19.31
C ILE A 326 -2.13 5.61 19.37
N VAL A 327 -2.84 4.67 18.74
CA VAL A 327 -2.41 3.29 18.55
C VAL A 327 -2.04 3.10 17.09
N GLU A 328 -0.81 2.71 16.80
CA GLU A 328 -0.32 2.46 15.45
C GLU A 328 -0.66 1.02 15.02
N LEU A 329 -1.54 0.87 14.03
CA LEU A 329 -1.87 -0.42 13.44
C LEU A 329 -0.96 -0.71 12.24
N ASN A 330 0.09 -1.46 12.48
CA ASN A 330 1.03 -1.89 11.46
C ASN A 330 0.44 -2.97 10.54
N SER A 331 0.87 -3.01 9.26
CA SER A 331 0.53 -4.09 8.34
C SER A 331 1.27 -5.39 8.64
N VAL A 332 2.33 -5.34 9.42
CA VAL A 332 3.16 -6.50 9.83
C VAL A 332 2.48 -7.24 10.96
N PHE A 333 2.37 -8.56 10.83
CA PHE A 333 1.86 -9.43 11.90
C PHE A 333 2.94 -9.73 12.92
N HIS A 334 2.59 -9.69 14.19
CA HIS A 334 3.42 -10.21 15.25
C HIS A 334 3.48 -11.76 15.19
N ARG A 335 4.37 -12.38 15.96
CA ARG A 335 4.63 -13.82 15.91
C ARG A 335 3.35 -14.66 16.11
N ASP A 336 2.55 -14.31 17.10
CA ASP A 336 1.33 -15.07 17.44
C ASP A 336 0.21 -14.83 16.42
N GLU A 337 0.07 -13.61 15.93
CA GLU A 337 -0.83 -13.26 14.82
C GLU A 337 -0.48 -14.05 13.56
N LEU A 338 0.82 -14.15 13.24
CA LEU A 338 1.32 -14.90 12.10
C LEU A 338 1.03 -16.42 12.24
N LEU A 339 1.21 -16.96 13.45
CA LEU A 339 0.87 -18.36 13.73
C LEU A 339 -0.62 -18.63 13.55
N GLN A 340 -1.48 -17.74 14.06
CA GLN A 340 -2.93 -17.82 13.85
C GLN A 340 -3.28 -17.79 12.36
N ASN A 341 -2.66 -16.87 11.61
CA ASN A 341 -2.87 -16.76 10.18
C ASN A 341 -2.53 -18.07 9.44
N ARG A 342 -1.35 -18.61 9.70
CA ARG A 342 -0.89 -19.89 9.11
C ARG A 342 -1.85 -21.03 9.43
N THR A 343 -2.21 -21.19 10.71
CA THR A 343 -3.12 -22.25 11.14
C THR A 343 -4.49 -22.15 10.46
N LYS A 344 -5.03 -20.93 10.34
CA LYS A 344 -6.33 -20.70 9.68
C LYS A 344 -6.26 -20.95 8.18
N ALA A 345 -5.19 -20.50 7.52
CA ALA A 345 -4.95 -20.76 6.10
C ALA A 345 -4.82 -22.28 5.81
N ASP A 346 -4.09 -23.01 6.65
CA ASP A 346 -3.94 -24.45 6.54
C ASP A 346 -5.29 -25.19 6.75
N THR A 347 -6.08 -24.75 7.76
CA THR A 347 -7.41 -25.33 8.03
C THR A 347 -8.35 -25.15 6.84
N LEU A 348 -8.28 -24.04 6.14
CA LEU A 348 -9.09 -23.78 4.94
C LEU A 348 -8.50 -24.37 3.65
N GLY A 349 -7.36 -25.04 3.73
CA GLY A 349 -6.68 -25.61 2.56
C GLY A 349 -6.28 -24.57 1.51
N ILE A 350 -5.95 -23.33 1.98
CA ILE A 350 -5.59 -22.22 1.09
C ILE A 350 -4.10 -22.23 0.75
N SER A 351 -3.26 -22.68 1.66
CA SER A 351 -1.82 -22.49 1.53
C SER A 351 -1.13 -23.72 0.97
N LYS A 352 -0.59 -23.58 -0.25
CA LYS A 352 0.57 -24.35 -0.72
C LYS A 352 1.90 -23.66 -0.38
N ARG A 353 1.87 -22.42 0.09
CA ARG A 353 3.03 -21.60 0.47
C ARG A 353 2.80 -21.04 1.86
N LYS A 354 3.84 -20.97 2.66
CA LYS A 354 3.79 -20.34 3.99
C LYS A 354 3.54 -18.84 3.82
N PRO A 355 2.51 -18.26 4.45
CA PRO A 355 2.34 -16.82 4.48
C PRO A 355 3.58 -16.15 5.08
N SER A 356 3.95 -14.98 4.56
CA SER A 356 4.99 -14.16 5.17
C SER A 356 4.42 -13.23 6.25
N ASN A 357 5.18 -12.25 6.68
CA ASN A 357 4.89 -11.48 7.89
C ASN A 357 3.98 -10.25 7.66
N THR A 358 3.33 -10.13 6.50
CA THR A 358 2.60 -8.91 6.15
C THR A 358 1.20 -9.18 5.62
N ASN A 359 0.31 -8.19 5.72
CA ASN A 359 -1.01 -8.22 5.07
C ASN A 359 -0.91 -8.34 3.53
N ASP A 360 0.22 -7.97 2.94
CA ASP A 360 0.50 -8.16 1.52
C ASP A 360 0.37 -9.62 1.10
N ASP A 361 0.67 -10.54 2.01
CA ASP A 361 0.54 -11.97 1.74
C ASP A 361 -0.91 -12.43 1.61
N TYR A 362 -1.84 -11.78 2.29
CA TYR A 362 -3.25 -12.07 2.06
C TYR A 362 -3.65 -11.73 0.63
N LEU A 363 -3.21 -10.56 0.14
CA LEU A 363 -3.46 -10.16 -1.24
C LEU A 363 -2.80 -11.11 -2.22
N TYR A 364 -1.60 -11.58 -1.91
CA TYR A 364 -0.88 -12.58 -2.71
C TYR A 364 -1.57 -13.94 -2.73
N LEU A 365 -1.98 -14.45 -1.58
CA LEU A 365 -2.74 -15.70 -1.48
C LEU A 365 -4.04 -15.63 -2.30
N LEU A 366 -4.68 -14.47 -2.32
CA LEU A 366 -5.88 -14.22 -3.09
C LEU A 366 -5.60 -14.22 -4.60
N SER A 367 -4.51 -13.60 -5.05
CA SER A 367 -4.16 -13.48 -6.47
C SER A 367 -3.59 -14.77 -7.07
N ASP A 368 -2.71 -15.45 -6.35
CA ASP A 368 -1.99 -16.64 -6.82
C ASP A 368 -2.91 -17.86 -6.99
N ASN A 369 -4.04 -17.88 -6.29
CA ASN A 369 -5.02 -18.97 -6.37
C ASN A 369 -6.19 -18.70 -7.33
N HIS A 370 -6.21 -17.58 -8.05
CA HIS A 370 -7.32 -17.13 -8.92
C HIS A 370 -8.70 -17.17 -8.24
N LEU A 371 -8.73 -17.10 -6.91
CA LEU A 371 -9.94 -17.24 -6.11
C LEU A 371 -10.68 -15.93 -5.93
N VAL A 372 -10.05 -14.83 -6.34
CA VAL A 372 -10.52 -13.47 -6.10
C VAL A 372 -10.19 -12.58 -7.28
N ASP A 373 -11.13 -11.76 -7.68
CA ASP A 373 -10.90 -10.66 -8.61
C ASP A 373 -10.28 -9.48 -7.86
N LEU A 374 -8.99 -9.24 -8.11
CA LEU A 374 -8.24 -8.10 -7.58
C LEU A 374 -8.08 -6.99 -8.63
N SER A 375 -8.98 -6.89 -9.60
CA SER A 375 -8.90 -5.89 -10.66
C SER A 375 -8.79 -4.45 -10.13
N PHE A 376 -9.32 -4.16 -8.95
CA PHE A 376 -9.16 -2.87 -8.28
C PHE A 376 -7.72 -2.59 -7.78
N LEU A 377 -6.86 -3.62 -7.71
CA LEU A 377 -5.42 -3.50 -7.41
C LEU A 377 -4.57 -3.50 -8.68
N ASP A 378 -5.18 -3.67 -9.85
CA ASP A 378 -4.45 -3.68 -11.10
C ASP A 378 -3.99 -2.28 -11.47
N ILE A 379 -2.66 -2.16 -11.61
CA ILE A 379 -2.03 -0.94 -12.11
C ILE A 379 -1.99 -1.04 -13.64
N ASP A 380 -2.56 -0.06 -14.34
CA ASP A 380 -2.37 0.05 -15.77
C ASP A 380 -0.97 0.58 -16.08
N VAL A 381 -0.03 -0.35 -16.25
CA VAL A 381 1.39 -0.01 -16.51
C VAL A 381 1.62 0.73 -17.83
N SER A 382 0.63 0.72 -18.76
CA SER A 382 0.74 1.47 -20.01
C SER A 382 0.68 2.98 -19.80
N GLN A 383 0.12 3.44 -18.69
CA GLN A 383 0.03 4.85 -18.29
C GLN A 383 1.29 5.35 -17.57
N LEU A 384 2.23 4.47 -17.25
CA LEU A 384 3.47 4.87 -16.61
C LEU A 384 4.45 5.43 -17.65
N ASP A 385 4.97 6.61 -17.37
CA ASP A 385 6.12 7.17 -18.08
C ASP A 385 7.45 6.62 -17.51
N PHE A 386 8.58 7.10 -18.01
CA PHE A 386 9.90 6.71 -17.50
C PHE A 386 10.07 6.93 -16.01
N TRP A 387 9.55 8.05 -15.48
CA TRP A 387 9.64 8.39 -14.07
C TRP A 387 8.71 7.51 -13.21
N GLY A 388 7.57 7.12 -13.76
CA GLY A 388 6.65 6.16 -13.15
C GLY A 388 7.26 4.77 -13.04
N TYR A 389 7.94 4.27 -14.09
CA TYR A 389 8.69 3.00 -14.05
C TYR A 389 9.78 3.03 -12.98
N MET A 390 10.52 4.14 -12.91
CA MET A 390 11.59 4.30 -11.91
C MET A 390 11.03 4.26 -10.49
N GLN A 391 9.95 4.98 -10.21
CA GLN A 391 9.30 4.97 -8.89
C GLN A 391 8.73 3.58 -8.54
N LEU A 392 8.19 2.87 -9.52
CA LEU A 392 7.70 1.49 -9.32
C LEU A 392 8.84 0.56 -8.91
N ILE A 393 10.00 0.63 -9.59
CA ILE A 393 11.19 -0.16 -9.25
C ILE A 393 11.71 0.18 -7.85
N LEU A 394 11.90 1.48 -7.59
CA LEU A 394 12.41 1.96 -6.31
C LEU A 394 11.53 1.53 -5.14
N LEU A 395 10.23 1.75 -5.25
CA LEU A 395 9.29 1.47 -4.18
C LEU A 395 9.12 -0.05 -3.96
N SER A 396 9.21 -0.84 -5.03
CA SER A 396 9.20 -2.30 -4.93
C SER A 396 10.47 -2.87 -4.28
N ALA A 397 11.62 -2.19 -4.47
CA ALA A 397 12.91 -2.63 -3.92
C ALA A 397 13.11 -2.17 -2.46
N LEU A 398 12.73 -0.92 -2.14
CA LEU A 398 13.15 -0.22 -0.93
C LEU A 398 12.08 -0.07 0.15
N ASP A 399 10.85 -0.54 -0.09
CA ASP A 399 9.66 -0.41 0.76
C ASP A 399 9.21 1.04 1.01
N LYS A 400 10.11 2.01 0.99
CA LYS A 400 9.85 3.45 1.10
C LYS A 400 10.88 4.27 0.32
N VAL A 401 10.44 5.38 -0.24
CA VAL A 401 11.28 6.33 -0.98
C VAL A 401 11.04 7.73 -0.45
N TYR A 402 12.10 8.38 0.06
CA TYR A 402 11.99 9.76 0.53
C TYR A 402 11.97 10.74 -0.65
N PHE A 403 11.21 11.81 -0.54
CA PHE A 403 11.12 12.82 -1.60
C PHE A 403 12.46 13.51 -1.86
N SER A 404 13.27 13.69 -0.80
CA SER A 404 14.65 14.19 -0.91
C SER A 404 15.53 13.27 -1.76
N ASP A 405 15.40 11.97 -1.60
CA ASP A 405 16.20 10.99 -2.35
C ASP A 405 15.70 10.87 -3.80
N ALA A 406 14.38 10.89 -4.00
CA ALA A 406 13.77 10.91 -5.32
C ALA A 406 14.22 12.14 -6.15
N ALA A 407 14.38 13.29 -5.51
CA ALA A 407 14.82 14.52 -6.16
C ALA A 407 16.24 14.41 -6.75
N VAL A 408 17.14 13.63 -6.13
CA VAL A 408 18.51 13.37 -6.67
C VAL A 408 18.44 12.66 -8.02
N LEU A 409 17.42 11.83 -8.21
CA LEU A 409 17.15 11.15 -9.48
C LEU A 409 16.40 12.01 -10.50
N GLY A 410 16.08 13.28 -10.16
CA GLY A 410 15.28 14.16 -11.02
C GLY A 410 13.77 13.90 -10.92
N ILE A 411 13.31 13.09 -9.97
CA ILE A 411 11.89 12.84 -9.74
C ILE A 411 11.29 14.03 -9.01
N THR A 412 10.40 14.75 -9.67
CA THR A 412 9.71 15.93 -9.14
C THR A 412 8.40 15.56 -8.45
N ASN A 413 7.83 16.50 -7.70
CA ASN A 413 6.49 16.33 -7.11
C ASN A 413 5.40 16.06 -8.15
N LEU A 414 5.55 16.56 -9.38
CA LEU A 414 4.64 16.27 -10.48
C LEU A 414 4.72 14.79 -10.89
N HIS A 415 5.94 14.26 -11.04
CA HIS A 415 6.15 12.84 -11.35
C HIS A 415 5.58 11.94 -10.26
N ILE A 416 5.77 12.31 -8.97
CA ILE A 416 5.17 11.58 -7.83
C ILE A 416 3.64 11.63 -7.89
N GLY A 417 3.06 12.80 -8.18
CA GLY A 417 1.62 12.95 -8.34
C GLY A 417 1.06 12.08 -9.46
N ASN A 418 1.71 12.05 -10.63
CA ASN A 418 1.32 11.22 -11.76
C ASN A 418 1.41 9.72 -11.40
N PHE A 419 2.49 9.30 -10.77
CA PHE A 419 2.67 7.92 -10.32
C PHE A 419 1.59 7.50 -9.33
N MET A 420 1.29 8.33 -8.33
CA MET A 420 0.21 8.08 -7.37
C MET A 420 -1.16 8.04 -8.05
N ASN A 421 -1.35 8.81 -9.10
CA ASN A 421 -2.57 8.78 -9.88
C ASN A 421 -2.79 7.43 -10.58
N VAL A 422 -1.74 6.85 -11.12
CA VAL A 422 -1.78 5.53 -11.79
C VAL A 422 -1.86 4.39 -10.79
N CYS A 423 -1.10 4.45 -9.70
CA CYS A 423 -1.04 3.39 -8.69
C CYS A 423 -2.23 3.39 -7.71
N GLY A 424 -3.01 4.48 -7.68
CA GLY A 424 -4.24 4.57 -6.88
C GLY A 424 -4.04 4.24 -5.39
N PRO A 425 -4.82 3.30 -4.83
CA PRO A 425 -4.80 2.99 -3.40
C PRO A 425 -3.58 2.19 -2.93
N LEU A 426 -2.73 1.72 -3.87
CA LEU A 426 -1.56 0.90 -3.53
C LEU A 426 -0.37 1.70 -3.03
N VAL A 427 -0.38 3.01 -3.22
CA VAL A 427 0.70 3.92 -2.86
C VAL A 427 0.16 5.12 -2.11
N GLU A 428 0.84 5.51 -1.04
CA GLU A 428 0.53 6.73 -0.28
C GLU A 428 1.82 7.48 0.08
N TYR A 429 1.70 8.77 0.37
CA TYR A 429 2.79 9.52 0.96
C TYR A 429 2.55 9.76 2.45
N LEU A 430 3.62 9.69 3.24
CA LEU A 430 3.61 9.92 4.67
C LEU A 430 4.59 11.03 5.03
N PRO A 431 4.34 11.81 6.09
CA PRO A 431 5.38 12.67 6.64
C PRO A 431 6.55 11.82 7.16
N CYS A 432 7.75 12.37 7.15
CA CYS A 432 8.89 11.75 7.83
C CYS A 432 8.64 11.76 9.35
N THR A 433 9.03 10.67 10.01
CA THR A 433 9.06 10.64 11.49
C THR A 433 10.15 11.59 12.01
N PRO A 434 10.11 12.00 13.29
CA PRO A 434 11.15 12.86 13.86
C PRO A 434 12.58 12.34 13.65
N ASP A 435 12.80 11.03 13.79
CA ASP A 435 14.10 10.39 13.58
C ASP A 435 14.52 10.40 12.09
N GLU A 436 13.56 10.21 11.18
CA GLU A 436 13.80 10.31 9.74
C GLU A 436 14.05 11.75 9.31
N ALA A 437 13.36 12.73 9.91
CA ALA A 437 13.49 14.15 9.61
C ALA A 437 14.88 14.70 9.90
N THR A 438 15.70 14.02 10.70
CA THR A 438 17.11 14.38 10.92
C THR A 438 17.99 14.10 9.69
N LYS A 439 17.58 13.18 8.81
CA LYS A 439 18.35 12.73 7.64
C LYS A 439 17.66 13.04 6.31
N HIS A 440 16.34 13.11 6.31
CA HIS A 440 15.52 13.30 5.12
C HIS A 440 14.52 14.41 5.37
N SER A 441 14.31 15.27 4.38
CA SER A 441 13.34 16.36 4.49
C SER A 441 11.99 15.98 3.87
N GLY A 442 10.90 16.44 4.51
CA GLY A 442 9.57 16.43 3.93
C GLY A 442 8.79 15.14 4.08
N LYS A 443 8.54 14.47 2.97
CA LYS A 443 7.63 13.32 2.86
C LYS A 443 8.34 12.10 2.30
N LYS A 444 7.77 10.93 2.54
CA LYS A 444 8.18 9.66 1.95
C LYS A 444 7.01 9.01 1.23
N LEU A 445 7.29 8.37 0.11
CA LEU A 445 6.37 7.50 -0.62
C LEU A 445 6.47 6.09 -0.03
N VAL A 446 5.34 5.46 0.20
CA VAL A 446 5.25 4.09 0.73
C VAL A 446 4.21 3.30 -0.06
N HIS A 447 4.38 1.97 -0.11
CA HIS A 447 3.38 1.09 -0.72
C HIS A 447 2.45 0.51 0.35
N ASN A 448 1.22 0.18 -0.05
CA ASN A 448 0.25 -0.57 0.75
C ASN A 448 0.26 -2.07 0.44
N SER A 449 0.81 -2.48 -0.72
CA SER A 449 1.07 -3.86 -1.09
C SER A 449 2.30 -3.96 -1.99
N LYS A 450 3.38 -4.54 -1.49
CA LYS A 450 4.61 -4.79 -2.25
C LYS A 450 4.37 -5.76 -3.40
N LEU A 451 3.58 -6.79 -3.15
CA LEU A 451 3.32 -7.84 -4.15
C LEU A 451 2.50 -7.32 -5.32
N ALA A 452 1.53 -6.42 -5.09
CA ALA A 452 0.81 -5.77 -6.17
C ALA A 452 1.74 -4.93 -7.05
N LEU A 453 2.72 -4.23 -6.45
CA LEU A 453 3.73 -3.49 -7.21
C LEU A 453 4.66 -4.42 -8.00
N ILE A 454 5.09 -5.53 -7.41
CA ILE A 454 5.90 -6.56 -8.08
C ILE A 454 5.11 -7.19 -9.24
N ASN A 455 3.82 -7.45 -9.08
CA ASN A 455 2.95 -7.91 -10.15
C ASN A 455 2.83 -6.88 -11.29
N ALA A 456 2.66 -5.60 -10.96
CA ALA A 456 2.68 -4.53 -11.96
C ALA A 456 4.02 -4.50 -12.70
N LEU A 457 5.14 -4.58 -11.97
CA LEU A 457 6.48 -4.60 -12.53
C LEU A 457 6.70 -5.80 -13.48
N SER A 458 6.06 -6.94 -13.23
CA SER A 458 6.14 -8.12 -14.10
C SER A 458 5.53 -7.89 -15.49
N ARG A 459 4.60 -6.95 -15.62
CA ARG A 459 3.93 -6.58 -16.88
C ARG A 459 4.64 -5.42 -17.61
N CYS A 460 5.63 -4.80 -16.96
CA CYS A 460 6.42 -3.72 -17.53
C CYS A 460 7.35 -4.22 -18.64
N ASP A 461 7.70 -3.33 -19.56
CA ASP A 461 8.67 -3.58 -20.65
C ASP A 461 10.08 -3.79 -20.10
N ASP A 462 10.74 -4.88 -20.51
CA ASP A 462 12.05 -5.27 -20.02
C ASP A 462 13.14 -4.26 -20.39
N GLN A 463 13.06 -3.63 -21.56
CA GLN A 463 14.02 -2.62 -21.99
C GLN A 463 13.96 -1.38 -21.12
N LYS A 464 12.74 -0.89 -20.85
CA LYS A 464 12.52 0.27 -19.97
C LYS A 464 12.97 0.00 -18.53
N ILE A 465 12.77 -1.23 -18.03
CA ILE A 465 13.27 -1.64 -16.71
C ILE A 465 14.79 -1.52 -16.64
N VAL A 466 15.50 -2.06 -17.65
CA VAL A 466 16.96 -2.00 -17.72
C VAL A 466 17.43 -0.55 -17.77
N GLU A 467 16.85 0.27 -18.64
CA GLU A 467 17.17 1.70 -18.75
C GLU A 467 16.99 2.46 -17.43
N CYS A 468 15.87 2.21 -16.71
CA CYS A 468 15.62 2.82 -15.42
C CYS A 468 16.66 2.40 -14.37
N ILE A 469 17.01 1.12 -14.29
CA ILE A 469 18.00 0.63 -13.31
C ILE A 469 19.39 1.24 -13.62
N ILE A 470 19.81 1.27 -14.88
CA ILE A 470 21.06 1.92 -15.26
C ILE A 470 21.05 3.41 -14.90
N TYR A 471 19.95 4.09 -15.18
CA TYR A 471 19.79 5.50 -14.83
C TYR A 471 19.93 5.73 -13.31
N ILE A 472 19.26 4.92 -12.49
CA ILE A 472 19.35 5.00 -11.02
C ILE A 472 20.79 4.81 -10.56
N VAL A 473 21.46 3.77 -11.03
CA VAL A 473 22.85 3.47 -10.67
C VAL A 473 23.78 4.60 -11.06
N ARG A 474 23.68 5.08 -12.31
CA ARG A 474 24.52 6.17 -12.83
C ARG A 474 24.40 7.45 -12.00
N ASN A 475 23.19 7.82 -11.61
CA ASN A 475 22.94 9.05 -10.86
C ASN A 475 23.24 8.91 -9.36
N CYS A 476 23.05 7.73 -8.76
CA CYS A 476 23.30 7.53 -7.33
C CYS A 476 24.75 7.20 -6.98
N ARG A 477 25.53 6.59 -7.88
CA ARG A 477 26.90 6.15 -7.57
C ARG A 477 27.85 7.29 -7.21
N SER A 478 27.62 8.48 -7.75
CA SER A 478 28.46 9.67 -7.52
C SER A 478 28.23 10.32 -6.15
N TYR A 479 27.15 9.97 -5.46
CA TYR A 479 26.80 10.54 -4.18
C TYR A 479 26.96 9.52 -3.07
N TYR A 480 27.90 9.74 -2.16
CA TYR A 480 28.16 8.82 -1.04
C TYR A 480 26.92 8.56 -0.19
N SER A 481 26.12 9.59 0.08
CA SER A 481 24.86 9.48 0.85
C SER A 481 23.81 8.59 0.17
N HIS A 482 23.88 8.43 -1.15
CA HIS A 482 22.93 7.65 -1.96
C HIS A 482 23.49 6.31 -2.44
N ARG A 483 24.74 6.01 -2.09
CA ARG A 483 25.40 4.74 -2.46
C ARG A 483 24.60 3.53 -1.98
N ARG A 484 24.07 3.57 -0.76
CA ARG A 484 23.21 2.51 -0.23
C ARG A 484 21.97 2.27 -1.10
N PHE A 485 21.47 3.30 -1.73
CA PHE A 485 20.27 3.26 -2.55
C PHE A 485 20.43 2.34 -3.77
N TYR A 486 21.49 2.53 -4.57
CA TYR A 486 21.74 1.67 -5.71
C TYR A 486 22.24 0.28 -5.29
N ILE A 487 22.98 0.16 -4.19
CA ILE A 487 23.44 -1.13 -3.68
C ILE A 487 22.26 -2.06 -3.41
N GLU A 488 21.22 -1.59 -2.72
CA GLU A 488 20.01 -2.39 -2.43
C GLU A 488 19.30 -2.84 -3.72
N ILE A 489 19.26 -1.97 -4.76
CA ILE A 489 18.63 -2.29 -6.04
C ILE A 489 19.41 -3.36 -6.80
N ILE A 490 20.74 -3.31 -6.78
CA ILE A 490 21.58 -4.27 -7.52
C ILE A 490 21.84 -5.57 -6.78
N LEU A 491 21.31 -5.75 -5.55
CA LEU A 491 21.41 -7.04 -4.87
C LEU A 491 20.75 -8.13 -5.71
N PHE A 492 21.45 -9.24 -5.92
CA PHE A 492 20.92 -10.36 -6.68
C PHE A 492 19.59 -10.86 -6.13
N ASP A 493 19.49 -10.99 -4.79
CA ASP A 493 18.27 -11.45 -4.16
C ASP A 493 17.10 -10.48 -4.34
N THR A 494 17.37 -9.16 -4.31
CA THR A 494 16.38 -8.13 -4.61
C THR A 494 15.87 -8.25 -6.06
N LEU A 495 16.77 -8.26 -7.05
CA LEU A 495 16.38 -8.39 -8.46
C LEU A 495 15.65 -9.71 -8.73
N ASN A 496 16.11 -10.81 -8.11
CA ASN A 496 15.49 -12.12 -8.23
C ASN A 496 14.06 -12.16 -7.64
N GLN A 497 13.78 -11.39 -6.60
CA GLN A 497 12.45 -11.23 -6.01
C GLN A 497 11.57 -10.30 -6.83
N LEU A 498 12.09 -9.13 -7.23
CA LEU A 498 11.34 -8.14 -8.01
C LEU A 498 10.80 -8.71 -9.32
N PHE A 499 11.60 -9.55 -9.98
CA PHE A 499 11.22 -10.14 -11.26
C PHE A 499 10.74 -11.58 -11.15
N ALA A 500 10.47 -12.08 -9.93
CA ALA A 500 10.01 -13.46 -9.72
C ALA A 500 8.80 -13.87 -10.59
N PRO A 501 7.78 -13.02 -10.84
CA PRO A 501 6.66 -13.39 -11.69
C PRO A 501 6.96 -13.37 -13.19
N LYS A 502 8.09 -12.77 -13.65
CA LYS A 502 8.41 -12.69 -15.09
C LYS A 502 8.83 -14.04 -15.67
N PRO A 503 8.29 -14.44 -16.83
CA PRO A 503 8.63 -15.73 -17.46
C PRO A 503 10.12 -15.87 -17.80
N LYS A 504 10.76 -14.77 -18.21
CA LYS A 504 12.17 -14.69 -18.62
C LYS A 504 13.06 -13.97 -17.61
N LYS A 505 12.73 -14.05 -16.31
CA LYS A 505 13.46 -13.30 -15.28
C LYS A 505 14.96 -13.51 -15.30
N GLN A 506 15.42 -14.75 -15.55
CA GLN A 506 16.86 -15.03 -15.60
C GLN A 506 17.58 -14.25 -16.70
N GLN A 507 16.98 -14.16 -17.86
CA GLN A 507 17.51 -13.38 -18.99
C GLN A 507 17.54 -11.88 -18.66
N LEU A 508 16.44 -11.36 -18.05
CA LEU A 508 16.36 -9.96 -17.65
C LEU A 508 17.42 -9.60 -16.60
N VAL A 509 17.55 -10.40 -15.54
CA VAL A 509 18.51 -10.13 -14.46
C VAL A 509 19.95 -10.26 -14.97
N SER A 510 20.25 -11.26 -15.79
CA SER A 510 21.58 -11.40 -16.41
C SER A 510 21.92 -10.18 -17.27
N ARG A 511 20.99 -9.73 -18.11
CA ARG A 511 21.14 -8.54 -18.95
C ARG A 511 21.37 -7.28 -18.12
N ILE A 512 20.65 -7.09 -17.01
CA ILE A 512 20.88 -5.95 -16.09
C ILE A 512 22.34 -5.94 -15.63
N TYR A 513 22.89 -7.08 -15.19
CA TYR A 513 24.29 -7.15 -14.76
C TYR A 513 25.28 -6.95 -15.91
N GLU A 514 24.98 -7.43 -17.11
CA GLU A 514 25.82 -7.20 -18.29
C GLU A 514 25.94 -5.70 -18.59
N GLU A 515 24.82 -5.01 -18.66
CA GLU A 515 24.78 -3.58 -18.96
C GLU A 515 25.35 -2.70 -17.83
N LEU A 516 25.16 -3.08 -16.57
CA LEU A 516 25.76 -2.39 -15.42
C LEU A 516 27.28 -2.53 -15.35
N SER A 517 27.88 -3.46 -16.10
CA SER A 517 29.34 -3.66 -16.12
C SER A 517 30.11 -2.41 -16.55
N VAL A 518 29.52 -1.61 -17.42
CA VAL A 518 30.13 -0.34 -17.90
C VAL A 518 30.22 0.68 -16.75
N GLU A 519 29.20 0.75 -15.92
CA GLU A 519 29.09 1.75 -14.86
C GLU A 519 29.80 1.32 -13.57
N LEU A 520 29.85 0.01 -13.28
CA LEU A 520 30.27 -0.53 -11.99
C LEU A 520 31.51 -1.43 -12.07
N ASN A 521 32.34 -1.30 -13.12
CA ASN A 521 33.53 -2.14 -13.34
C ASN A 521 34.52 -2.12 -12.15
N SER A 522 34.64 -1.02 -11.44
CA SER A 522 35.50 -0.89 -10.28
C SER A 522 34.82 -1.24 -8.93
N ASP A 523 33.53 -1.56 -8.92
CA ASP A 523 32.79 -1.82 -7.70
C ASP A 523 32.83 -3.31 -7.35
N LEU A 524 33.50 -3.68 -6.26
CA LEU A 524 33.59 -5.06 -5.78
C LEU A 524 32.25 -5.64 -5.37
N HIS A 525 31.32 -4.79 -4.87
CA HIS A 525 29.99 -5.24 -4.52
C HIS A 525 29.21 -5.70 -5.75
N TYR A 526 29.31 -4.97 -6.87
CA TYR A 526 28.74 -5.36 -8.15
C TYR A 526 29.26 -6.74 -8.61
N TRP A 527 30.58 -6.95 -8.56
CA TRP A 527 31.18 -8.22 -9.00
C TRP A 527 30.70 -9.41 -8.16
N LEU A 528 30.52 -9.20 -6.85
CA LEU A 528 29.92 -10.23 -6.00
C LEU A 528 28.48 -10.57 -6.40
N GLN A 529 27.66 -9.57 -6.71
CA GLN A 529 26.27 -9.81 -7.12
C GLN A 529 26.18 -10.46 -8.51
N ARG A 530 27.03 -10.05 -9.45
CA ARG A 530 27.15 -10.68 -10.77
C ARG A 530 27.59 -12.14 -10.66
N SER A 531 28.54 -12.43 -9.78
CA SER A 531 28.96 -13.80 -9.47
C SER A 531 27.81 -14.64 -8.95
N LYS A 532 27.01 -14.11 -8.02
CA LYS A 532 25.80 -14.77 -7.52
C LYS A 532 24.79 -15.04 -8.64
N CYS A 533 24.57 -14.09 -9.52
CA CYS A 533 23.68 -14.24 -10.67
C CYS A 533 24.10 -15.41 -11.57
N LEU A 534 25.37 -15.44 -11.99
CA LEU A 534 25.90 -16.52 -12.82
C LEU A 534 25.79 -17.88 -12.12
N TYR A 535 26.24 -17.97 -10.88
CA TYR A 535 26.19 -19.20 -10.09
C TYR A 535 24.77 -19.76 -9.90
N ARG A 536 23.78 -18.89 -9.83
CA ARG A 536 22.38 -19.26 -9.59
C ARG A 536 21.61 -19.64 -10.83
N TYR A 537 21.93 -19.00 -11.94
CA TYR A 537 21.16 -19.17 -13.17
C TYR A 537 21.85 -20.06 -14.20
N GLU A 538 23.17 -20.19 -14.12
CA GLU A 538 23.94 -20.96 -15.05
C GLU A 538 24.39 -22.30 -14.45
N THR A 539 24.49 -23.30 -15.32
CA THR A 539 24.90 -24.66 -14.92
C THR A 539 26.13 -25.16 -15.70
N SER A 540 26.59 -24.42 -16.71
CA SER A 540 27.78 -24.79 -17.47
C SER A 540 29.06 -24.59 -16.65
N ARG A 541 30.05 -25.48 -16.84
CA ARG A 541 31.34 -25.36 -16.15
C ARG A 541 32.02 -24.05 -16.44
N GLU A 542 31.94 -23.55 -17.69
CA GLU A 542 32.55 -22.29 -18.11
C GLU A 542 31.93 -21.12 -17.33
N LYS A 543 30.62 -21.04 -17.25
CA LYS A 543 29.93 -19.95 -16.52
C LYS A 543 30.15 -20.02 -15.01
N LEU A 544 30.23 -21.23 -14.45
CA LEU A 544 30.60 -21.38 -13.03
C LEU A 544 32.06 -20.99 -12.77
N THR A 545 32.98 -21.22 -13.72
CA THR A 545 34.37 -20.78 -13.62
C THR A 545 34.46 -19.24 -13.74
N GLU A 546 33.65 -18.63 -14.61
CA GLU A 546 33.52 -17.17 -14.69
C GLU A 546 32.99 -16.61 -13.35
N ALA A 547 31.93 -17.21 -12.78
CA ALA A 547 31.40 -16.83 -11.50
C ALA A 547 32.44 -16.94 -10.37
N TYR A 548 33.23 -18.01 -10.39
CA TYR A 548 34.33 -18.23 -9.46
C TYR A 548 35.37 -17.10 -9.53
N SER A 549 35.79 -16.73 -10.77
CA SER A 549 36.81 -15.69 -10.95
C SER A 549 36.33 -14.34 -10.38
N TYR A 550 35.08 -13.98 -10.56
CA TYR A 550 34.50 -12.75 -10.00
C TYR A 550 34.42 -12.79 -8.48
N ALA A 551 33.89 -13.88 -7.90
CA ALA A 551 33.82 -14.01 -6.45
C ALA A 551 35.21 -14.05 -5.79
N LYS A 552 36.17 -14.73 -6.43
CA LYS A 552 37.56 -14.82 -5.95
C LYS A 552 38.25 -13.46 -5.99
N LYS A 553 38.06 -12.68 -7.06
CA LYS A 553 38.55 -11.30 -7.12
C LYS A 553 38.01 -10.46 -5.95
N VAL A 554 36.70 -10.57 -5.66
CA VAL A 554 36.11 -9.85 -4.53
C VAL A 554 36.67 -10.33 -3.19
N TYR A 555 36.95 -11.63 -3.07
CA TYR A 555 37.57 -12.19 -1.89
C TYR A 555 39.01 -11.65 -1.69
N ASP A 556 39.80 -11.60 -2.75
CA ASP A 556 41.20 -11.16 -2.69
C ASP A 556 41.35 -9.64 -2.47
N ASP A 557 40.51 -8.83 -3.11
CA ASP A 557 40.59 -7.37 -3.10
C ASP A 557 39.63 -6.70 -2.09
N GLY A 558 38.74 -7.47 -1.46
CA GLY A 558 37.65 -6.97 -0.63
C GLY A 558 38.07 -6.55 0.77
N TRP A 559 37.37 -5.54 1.31
CA TRP A 559 37.52 -5.16 2.71
C TRP A 559 36.74 -6.12 3.62
N GLU A 560 37.02 -6.10 4.91
CA GLU A 560 36.54 -7.03 5.92
C GLU A 560 35.01 -7.31 5.87
N ALA A 561 34.19 -6.26 5.67
CA ALA A 561 32.74 -6.39 5.63
C ALA A 561 32.19 -7.15 4.39
N ILE A 562 32.94 -7.24 3.29
CA ILE A 562 32.54 -7.97 2.07
C ILE A 562 33.26 -9.31 1.95
N HIS A 563 34.41 -9.45 2.60
CA HIS A 563 35.31 -10.60 2.52
C HIS A 563 34.58 -11.91 2.90
N TYR A 564 33.89 -11.95 4.05
CA TYR A 564 33.18 -13.16 4.47
C TYR A 564 32.01 -13.54 3.50
N LYS A 565 31.33 -12.56 2.90
CA LYS A 565 30.26 -12.79 1.92
C LYS A 565 30.81 -13.37 0.61
N SER A 566 31.96 -12.88 0.20
CA SER A 566 32.66 -13.40 -0.97
C SER A 566 33.22 -14.80 -0.70
N ALA A 567 33.84 -15.06 0.46
CA ALA A 567 34.30 -16.38 0.85
C ALA A 567 33.17 -17.41 0.82
N LEU A 568 32.00 -17.10 1.41
CA LEU A 568 30.84 -17.99 1.35
C LEU A 568 30.35 -18.22 -0.08
N THR A 569 30.37 -17.18 -0.93
CA THR A 569 29.97 -17.30 -2.34
C THR A 569 30.96 -18.16 -3.12
N VAL A 570 32.28 -17.99 -2.91
CA VAL A 570 33.34 -18.84 -3.49
C VAL A 570 33.15 -20.30 -3.09
N SER A 571 32.90 -20.57 -1.79
CA SER A 571 32.63 -21.90 -1.29
C SER A 571 31.46 -22.59 -2.03
N LEU A 572 30.34 -21.89 -2.19
CA LEU A 572 29.16 -22.43 -2.87
C LEU A 572 29.39 -22.70 -4.36
N ILE A 573 30.19 -21.85 -5.02
CA ILE A 573 30.57 -22.07 -6.42
C ILE A 573 31.54 -23.26 -6.53
N CYS A 574 32.49 -23.41 -5.60
CA CYS A 574 33.36 -24.60 -5.54
C CYS A 574 32.54 -25.89 -5.39
N CYS A 575 31.51 -25.90 -4.54
CA CYS A 575 30.59 -27.04 -4.45
C CYS A 575 29.91 -27.34 -5.81
N ALA A 576 29.44 -26.30 -6.52
CA ALA A 576 28.80 -26.45 -7.81
C ALA A 576 29.77 -26.95 -8.91
N LEU A 577 31.01 -26.50 -8.89
CA LEU A 577 32.07 -26.96 -9.78
C LEU A 577 32.43 -28.42 -9.50
N ALA A 578 32.58 -28.79 -8.21
CA ALA A 578 32.86 -30.16 -7.80
C ALA A 578 31.78 -31.17 -8.28
N GLU A 579 30.51 -30.72 -8.41
CA GLU A 579 29.44 -31.56 -8.98
C GLU A 579 29.64 -31.85 -10.48
N LYS A 580 30.43 -31.01 -11.19
CA LYS A 580 30.73 -31.14 -12.62
C LYS A 580 32.07 -31.81 -12.88
N ASP A 581 33.01 -31.70 -11.95
CA ASP A 581 34.36 -32.23 -12.07
C ASP A 581 34.47 -33.69 -11.62
N ARG A 582 35.56 -34.38 -11.96
CA ARG A 582 35.83 -35.78 -11.61
C ARG A 582 37.23 -35.94 -11.03
N GLY A 583 37.41 -36.99 -10.25
CA GLY A 583 38.73 -37.37 -9.69
C GLY A 583 39.34 -36.26 -8.85
N LEU A 584 40.62 -36.01 -9.02
CA LEU A 584 41.38 -35.02 -8.22
C LEU A 584 40.87 -33.58 -8.30
N GLU A 585 40.33 -33.15 -9.47
CA GLU A 585 39.75 -31.82 -9.61
C GLU A 585 38.51 -31.65 -8.71
N LYS A 586 37.67 -32.67 -8.64
CA LYS A 586 36.50 -32.70 -7.75
C LYS A 586 36.94 -32.62 -6.28
N ASP A 587 37.94 -33.43 -5.90
CA ASP A 587 38.43 -33.45 -4.53
C ASP A 587 38.98 -32.10 -4.11
N GLN A 588 39.78 -31.47 -4.98
CA GLN A 588 40.33 -30.15 -4.75
C GLN A 588 39.23 -29.10 -4.59
N LYS A 589 38.17 -29.14 -5.44
CA LYS A 589 37.07 -28.19 -5.32
C LYS A 589 36.27 -28.35 -4.03
N TYR A 590 36.10 -29.55 -3.50
CA TYR A 590 35.49 -29.75 -2.20
C TYR A 590 36.39 -29.27 -1.04
N GLN A 591 37.72 -29.45 -1.15
CA GLN A 591 38.65 -28.90 -0.20
C GLN A 591 38.62 -27.37 -0.15
N ASP A 592 38.62 -26.73 -1.35
CA ASP A 592 38.47 -25.29 -1.49
C ASP A 592 37.14 -24.82 -0.88
N ALA A 593 36.04 -25.55 -1.14
CA ALA A 593 34.71 -25.21 -0.60
C ALA A 593 34.69 -25.20 0.93
N VAL A 594 35.31 -26.21 1.55
CA VAL A 594 35.41 -26.30 3.02
C VAL A 594 36.29 -25.19 3.59
N HIS A 595 37.43 -24.93 2.96
CA HIS A 595 38.36 -23.85 3.38
C HIS A 595 37.63 -22.51 3.41
N TYR A 596 37.01 -22.08 2.30
CA TYR A 596 36.34 -20.80 2.20
C TYR A 596 35.07 -20.69 3.07
N ALA A 597 34.33 -21.81 3.24
CA ALA A 597 33.17 -21.81 4.14
C ALA A 597 33.60 -21.67 5.63
N SER A 598 34.66 -22.34 6.01
CA SER A 598 35.20 -22.28 7.35
C SER A 598 35.70 -20.87 7.67
N GLU A 599 36.46 -20.25 6.75
CA GLU A 599 36.94 -18.89 6.88
C GLU A 599 35.78 -17.87 6.94
N ALA A 600 34.72 -18.03 6.13
CA ALA A 600 33.57 -17.16 6.20
C ALA A 600 32.83 -17.25 7.55
N ILE A 601 32.53 -18.46 8.01
CA ILE A 601 31.64 -18.71 9.14
C ILE A 601 32.37 -18.49 10.49
N PHE A 602 33.65 -18.79 10.57
CA PHE A 602 34.45 -18.60 11.79
C PHE A 602 35.24 -17.30 11.83
N SER A 603 35.02 -16.39 10.86
CA SER A 603 35.62 -15.06 10.90
C SER A 603 35.12 -14.24 12.09
N ASP A 604 36.01 -13.42 12.69
CA ASP A 604 35.65 -12.52 13.78
C ASP A 604 34.50 -11.58 13.38
N TYR A 605 34.52 -11.08 12.15
CA TYR A 605 33.45 -10.23 11.63
C TYR A 605 32.07 -10.92 11.65
N TYR A 606 32.02 -12.18 11.23
CA TYR A 606 30.77 -12.96 11.28
C TYR A 606 30.32 -13.19 12.73
N GLN A 607 31.22 -13.56 13.62
CA GLN A 607 30.88 -13.84 15.02
C GLN A 607 30.33 -12.61 15.74
N ILE A 608 30.89 -11.44 15.49
CA ILE A 608 30.44 -10.16 16.06
C ILE A 608 29.07 -9.76 15.48
N ASN A 609 28.87 -9.97 14.19
CA ASN A 609 27.66 -9.53 13.47
C ASN A 609 26.61 -10.65 13.29
N LYS A 610 26.73 -11.75 14.02
CA LYS A 610 25.91 -12.95 13.88
C LYS A 610 24.41 -12.70 13.85
N LYS A 611 23.94 -11.71 14.61
CA LYS A 611 22.53 -11.31 14.68
C LYS A 611 22.04 -10.68 13.37
N PHE A 612 22.91 -10.00 12.63
CA PHE A 612 22.59 -9.38 11.34
C PHE A 612 22.73 -10.34 10.15
N LEU A 613 23.50 -11.42 10.34
CA LEU A 613 23.87 -12.40 9.31
C LEU A 613 22.99 -13.66 9.33
N SER A 614 22.09 -13.78 10.29
CA SER A 614 21.09 -14.85 10.36
C SER A 614 20.23 -14.93 9.10
N ASN A 615 19.96 -13.81 8.44
CA ASN A 615 19.21 -13.74 7.19
C ASN A 615 19.97 -14.39 6.03
N ASP A 616 21.29 -14.15 5.89
CA ASP A 616 22.10 -14.73 4.81
C ASP A 616 22.14 -16.26 4.93
N LEU A 617 22.22 -16.79 6.15
CA LEU A 617 22.17 -18.23 6.40
C LEU A 617 20.76 -18.81 6.23
N SER A 618 19.72 -18.08 6.56
CA SER A 618 18.33 -18.46 6.31
C SER A 618 18.05 -18.61 4.81
N ILE A 619 18.52 -17.66 4.00
CA ILE A 619 18.45 -17.73 2.54
C ILE A 619 19.25 -18.93 2.02
N ALA A 620 20.46 -19.14 2.50
CA ALA A 620 21.30 -20.28 2.14
C ALA A 620 20.64 -21.62 2.50
N ARG A 621 19.94 -21.70 3.63
CA ARG A 621 19.16 -22.88 4.05
C ARG A 621 17.99 -23.14 3.11
N SER A 622 17.20 -22.14 2.75
CA SER A 622 16.04 -22.27 1.88
C SER A 622 16.41 -22.76 0.46
N GLN A 623 17.66 -22.55 0.07
CA GLN A 623 18.18 -22.86 -1.27
C GLN A 623 19.02 -24.15 -1.33
N ASN A 624 18.96 -24.99 -0.31
CA ASN A 624 19.82 -26.17 -0.13
C ASN A 624 21.35 -25.88 -0.13
N SER A 625 21.73 -24.63 -0.03
CA SER A 625 23.16 -24.24 -0.08
C SER A 625 23.94 -24.77 1.12
N LEU A 626 23.34 -24.77 2.31
CA LEU A 626 23.98 -25.36 3.51
C LEU A 626 24.19 -26.86 3.36
N LYS A 627 23.26 -27.57 2.72
CA LYS A 627 23.41 -29.00 2.44
C LYS A 627 24.61 -29.28 1.54
N ARG A 628 24.83 -28.45 0.50
CA ARG A 628 26.01 -28.59 -0.37
C ARG A 628 27.33 -28.46 0.40
N ILE A 629 27.42 -27.48 1.33
CA ILE A 629 28.60 -27.31 2.16
C ILE A 629 28.76 -28.52 3.11
N GLN A 630 27.68 -29.03 3.73
CA GLN A 630 27.73 -30.25 4.54
C GLN A 630 28.19 -31.46 3.73
N ASP A 631 27.75 -31.59 2.49
CA ASP A 631 28.15 -32.68 1.60
C ASP A 631 29.63 -32.56 1.21
N ALA A 632 30.14 -31.35 0.98
CA ALA A 632 31.56 -31.08 0.81
C ALA A 632 32.39 -31.48 2.04
N CYS A 633 31.96 -31.11 3.26
CA CYS A 633 32.61 -31.56 4.49
C CYS A 633 32.66 -33.07 4.61
N ARG A 634 31.55 -33.77 4.37
CA ARG A 634 31.49 -35.23 4.40
C ARG A 634 32.40 -35.87 3.36
N HIS A 635 32.54 -35.24 2.18
CA HIS A 635 33.44 -35.75 1.13
C HIS A 635 34.91 -35.62 1.56
N VAL A 636 35.35 -34.46 2.08
CA VAL A 636 36.70 -34.21 2.57
C VAL A 636 37.08 -35.20 3.67
N LEU A 637 36.16 -35.44 4.63
CA LEU A 637 36.39 -36.41 5.72
C LEU A 637 36.48 -37.87 5.23
N ARG A 638 35.78 -38.22 4.15
CA ARG A 638 35.84 -39.58 3.57
C ARG A 638 37.08 -39.84 2.73
N CYS A 639 37.55 -38.82 2.01
CA CYS A 639 38.69 -38.98 1.11
C CYS A 639 40.07 -38.88 1.82
N HIS A 640 40.10 -38.64 3.13
CA HIS A 640 41.33 -38.47 3.92
C HIS A 640 42.37 -37.58 3.19
N SER A 641 42.13 -36.30 3.20
CA SER A 641 42.88 -35.32 2.40
C SER A 641 44.40 -35.29 2.72
N GLY A 642 44.85 -35.93 3.79
CA GLY A 642 46.21 -35.87 4.31
C GLY A 642 46.54 -34.52 4.96
N ASN A 643 45.56 -33.60 5.02
CA ASN A 643 45.68 -32.30 5.66
C ASN A 643 44.85 -32.28 6.94
N ALA A 644 45.49 -32.54 8.07
CA ALA A 644 44.82 -32.63 9.38
C ALA A 644 44.08 -31.33 9.76
N ALA A 645 44.59 -30.16 9.36
CA ALA A 645 43.95 -28.87 9.62
C ALA A 645 42.63 -28.74 8.86
N LEU A 646 42.61 -29.16 7.60
CA LEU A 646 41.41 -29.14 6.76
C LEU A 646 40.36 -30.15 7.24
N GLU A 647 40.77 -31.33 7.67
CA GLU A 647 39.87 -32.33 8.23
C GLU A 647 39.25 -31.85 9.56
N SER A 648 40.04 -31.21 10.42
CA SER A 648 39.52 -30.57 11.64
C SER A 648 38.50 -29.48 11.32
N ALA A 649 38.83 -28.59 10.39
CA ALA A 649 37.91 -27.54 9.93
C ALA A 649 36.60 -28.12 9.31
N ALA A 650 36.70 -29.19 8.53
CA ALA A 650 35.54 -29.89 7.98
C ALA A 650 34.63 -30.48 9.04
N GLN A 651 35.22 -31.04 10.11
CA GLN A 651 34.48 -31.64 11.22
C GLN A 651 33.76 -30.58 12.05
N GLU A 652 34.45 -29.50 12.39
CA GLU A 652 33.90 -28.37 13.14
C GLU A 652 32.77 -27.68 12.36
N LEU A 653 32.99 -27.42 11.08
CA LEU A 653 32.01 -26.81 10.20
C LEU A 653 30.78 -27.70 10.04
N LEU A 654 30.94 -29.00 9.86
CA LEU A 654 29.85 -29.95 9.76
C LEU A 654 29.01 -30.01 11.03
N GLN A 655 29.65 -30.00 12.19
CA GLN A 655 28.99 -29.97 13.50
C GLN A 655 28.17 -28.68 13.63
N TYR A 656 28.76 -27.52 13.34
CA TYR A 656 28.11 -26.22 13.42
C TYR A 656 26.87 -26.14 12.49
N LEU A 657 27.03 -26.54 11.23
CA LEU A 657 25.93 -26.53 10.26
C LEU A 657 24.81 -27.55 10.61
N THR A 658 25.15 -28.66 11.23
CA THR A 658 24.18 -29.65 11.70
C THR A 658 23.36 -29.09 12.86
N LEU A 659 23.98 -28.40 13.80
CA LEU A 659 23.31 -27.71 14.90
C LEU A 659 22.37 -26.61 14.38
N LEU A 660 22.79 -25.82 13.39
CA LEU A 660 21.95 -24.80 12.75
C LEU A 660 20.72 -25.41 12.03
N THR A 661 20.87 -26.60 11.45
CA THR A 661 19.76 -27.26 10.76
C THR A 661 18.82 -28.02 11.68
N SER A 662 19.30 -28.50 12.83
CA SER A 662 18.50 -29.23 13.84
C SER A 662 17.82 -28.32 14.85
N SER A 663 18.40 -27.18 15.15
CA SER A 663 17.78 -26.20 16.04
C SER A 663 16.72 -25.40 15.29
N ASN A 664 15.46 -25.48 15.78
CA ASN A 664 14.38 -24.53 15.38
C ASN A 664 14.69 -23.06 15.77
N LEU A 665 15.96 -22.71 15.97
CA LEU A 665 16.45 -21.40 16.40
C LEU A 665 16.48 -20.36 15.29
N ILE A 666 16.06 -20.72 14.07
CA ILE A 666 15.87 -19.81 12.93
C ILE A 666 14.42 -19.94 12.48
N SER A 667 13.50 -19.48 13.32
CA SER A 667 12.10 -19.24 12.95
C SER A 667 11.82 -17.74 12.94
#